data_672cbdbd893f7474a70427225d815d43
#
_entry.id   672cbdbd893f7474a70427225d815d43
#
_cell.length_a   1.000
_cell.length_b   1.000
_cell.length_c   1.000
_cell.angle_alpha   90.00
_cell.angle_beta   90.00
_cell.angle_gamma   90.00
#
_symmetry.space_group_name_H-M   'P 1'
#
loop_
_entity.id
_entity.type
_entity.pdbx_description
1 polymer ?
#
loop_
_entity_poly.entity_id
_entity_poly.type
_entity_poly.pdbx_seq_one_letter_code
_entity_poly.pdbx_strand_id
1 'polypeptide(L)'
;MESEAIQEELQNLDVELKDVQGQISALIEHQDRLYERKSELKTLLKALAASGSPVASSGSSAVENWSEAFEWDSRADDVRFNVFGISKYRANQKEIINAIMAGRDVLVIMAAGGGKSLCYQLPAILRGGTTLVVSPLLSLIQDQVMGLAALGISAYMLTSTSGKENEKFVYKALEKGEDDLKILYVTPEKVSKSKRFMSKLEKCHNAGRLSLISIDEAHCCSQWGHDFRPDYKNLSILKTQFPKVPMVALTATATQKVQNDLIEMLHIPKCVKFVSSVNRPNLFYSVREKSAVGKVVVDEIAEFIRESYFNNESGIVYCFSRKECEQIAGELRERGISADYYHADMDANMREKVHMRWSKNKLQVIVGTVAFGMGINKPDVRFVIHHSLSKSIETYYQESGRAGRDGLPSECILFFRSADVPRQSSMVFYEYSGLQNLYDIVRYCQSKTKCRRSAFFRHFGEPSQDCNGICDNCALSSEVKEVDVSDLSKLVVSMVQETQAKDQRVTMLQLGDKLRNKHKDLSAELKRDEIEHLVIKLIVDSVLKEEFQHTPYSTNAYVTMGPLANQLLQGRKTIKMETSSKQTKKPKRSLSFSGLELKLDELRKEISAADGSILPHTVLSTQQISSISSQKPVSLQELENIIGQLKTEKYGDRILEEVTRHEVVSEQLVEDPTKEETCKSRSRKRAKTQKDVVLVESSGEEEA
;
A
#
# COMPACT_ATOMS: atom_id res chain seq x y z
N MET A 1 25.68 -35.72 38.78
CA MET A 1 24.98 -34.88 39.77
C MET A 1 24.76 -33.44 39.28
N GLU A 2 25.79 -32.64 38.93
CA GLU A 2 25.53 -31.27 38.41
C GLU A 2 24.81 -31.24 37.06
N SER A 3 25.10 -32.16 36.16
CA SER A 3 24.44 -32.24 34.84
C SER A 3 22.97 -32.67 34.91
N GLU A 4 22.62 -33.52 35.84
CA GLU A 4 21.25 -34.00 36.07
C GLU A 4 20.39 -32.92 36.73
N ALA A 5 20.94 -32.15 37.67
CA ALA A 5 20.25 -31.02 38.28
C ALA A 5 19.96 -29.89 37.26
N ILE A 6 20.90 -29.62 36.37
CA ILE A 6 20.70 -28.64 35.28
C ILE A 6 19.66 -29.13 34.26
N GLN A 7 19.62 -30.43 33.97
CA GLN A 7 18.59 -31.02 33.11
C GLN A 7 17.20 -30.97 33.73
N GLU A 8 17.08 -31.17 35.02
CA GLU A 8 15.84 -31.09 35.78
C GLU A 8 15.32 -29.64 35.84
N GLU A 9 16.22 -28.67 36.04
CA GLU A 9 15.89 -27.24 36.04
C GLU A 9 15.45 -26.78 34.64
N LEU A 10 16.11 -27.24 33.57
CA LEU A 10 15.69 -26.97 32.18
C LEU A 10 14.29 -27.55 31.87
N GLN A 11 13.99 -28.75 32.33
CA GLN A 11 12.66 -29.35 32.16
C GLN A 11 11.58 -28.59 32.93
N ASN A 12 11.87 -28.11 34.13
CA ASN A 12 10.94 -27.29 34.91
C ASN A 12 10.69 -25.95 34.26
N LEU A 13 11.73 -25.27 33.73
CA LEU A 13 11.60 -24.02 32.96
C LEU A 13 10.81 -24.20 31.68
N ASP A 14 10.99 -25.33 30.98
CA ASP A 14 10.21 -25.64 29.76
C ASP A 14 8.72 -25.86 30.07
N VAL A 15 8.39 -26.45 31.20
CA VAL A 15 7.02 -26.64 31.69
C VAL A 15 6.39 -25.28 32.04
N GLU A 16 7.13 -24.43 32.78
CA GLU A 16 6.66 -23.09 33.15
C GLU A 16 6.48 -22.18 31.94
N LEU A 17 7.40 -22.18 30.98
CA LEU A 17 7.27 -21.48 29.72
C LEU A 17 6.05 -21.93 28.90
N LYS A 18 5.73 -23.23 28.96
CA LYS A 18 4.58 -23.80 28.27
C LYS A 18 3.26 -23.38 28.89
N ASP A 19 3.21 -23.25 30.20
CA ASP A 19 2.03 -22.76 30.93
C ASP A 19 1.81 -21.26 30.66
N VAL A 20 2.87 -20.46 30.73
CA VAL A 20 2.82 -19.03 30.38
C VAL A 20 2.38 -18.82 28.90
N GLN A 21 2.86 -19.62 27.96
CA GLN A 21 2.42 -19.57 26.57
C GLN A 21 0.93 -19.92 26.42
N GLY A 22 0.43 -20.88 27.20
CA GLY A 22 -0.99 -21.22 27.27
C GLY A 22 -1.85 -20.06 27.79
N GLN A 23 -1.39 -19.39 28.82
CA GLN A 23 -2.04 -18.22 29.40
C GLN A 23 -2.05 -17.04 28.41
N ILE A 24 -0.95 -16.79 27.71
CA ILE A 24 -0.87 -15.75 26.67
C ILE A 24 -1.87 -16.04 25.55
N SER A 25 -1.98 -17.29 25.08
CA SER A 25 -2.93 -17.65 24.02
C SER A 25 -4.39 -17.45 24.46
N ALA A 26 -4.72 -17.84 25.70
CA ALA A 26 -6.05 -17.62 26.27
C ALA A 26 -6.38 -16.12 26.44
N LEU A 27 -5.40 -15.30 26.81
CA LEU A 27 -5.55 -13.85 26.93
C LEU A 27 -5.74 -13.19 25.57
N ILE A 28 -5.06 -13.67 24.54
CA ILE A 28 -5.24 -13.17 23.14
C ILE A 28 -6.64 -13.50 22.66
N GLU A 29 -7.13 -14.72 22.83
CA GLU A 29 -8.53 -15.07 22.49
C GLU A 29 -9.57 -14.27 23.28
N HIS A 30 -9.27 -13.98 24.54
CA HIS A 30 -10.13 -13.13 25.37
C HIS A 30 -10.10 -11.68 24.89
N GLN A 31 -8.95 -11.17 24.51
CA GLN A 31 -8.79 -9.85 23.94
C GLN A 31 -9.58 -9.72 22.63
N ASP A 32 -9.54 -10.71 21.74
CA ASP A 32 -10.28 -10.71 20.48
C ASP A 32 -11.79 -10.66 20.72
N ARG A 33 -12.30 -11.46 21.66
CA ARG A 33 -13.71 -11.41 22.09
C ARG A 33 -14.11 -10.04 22.66
N LEU A 34 -13.23 -9.39 23.41
CA LEU A 34 -13.48 -8.06 23.93
C LEU A 34 -13.49 -6.99 22.82
N TYR A 35 -12.65 -7.12 21.80
CA TYR A 35 -12.69 -6.25 20.63
C TYR A 35 -13.93 -6.43 19.79
N GLU A 36 -14.39 -7.66 19.57
CA GLU A 36 -15.66 -7.94 18.91
C GLU A 36 -16.81 -7.30 19.67
N ARG A 37 -16.89 -7.53 20.99
CA ARG A 37 -17.93 -6.95 21.84
C ARG A 37 -17.90 -5.42 21.87
N LYS A 38 -16.70 -4.83 21.93
CA LYS A 38 -16.52 -3.37 21.85
C LYS A 38 -16.98 -2.81 20.50
N SER A 39 -16.75 -3.52 19.40
CA SER A 39 -17.22 -3.14 18.06
C SER A 39 -18.75 -3.19 17.97
N GLU A 40 -19.38 -4.26 18.48
CA GLU A 40 -20.84 -4.37 18.57
C GLU A 40 -21.45 -3.23 19.39
N LEU A 41 -20.91 -2.96 20.58
CA LEU A 41 -21.39 -1.89 21.45
C LEU A 41 -21.24 -0.50 20.81
N LYS A 42 -20.15 -0.24 20.08
CA LYS A 42 -19.98 1.02 19.33
C LYS A 42 -21.00 1.15 18.20
N THR A 43 -21.36 0.06 17.55
CA THR A 43 -22.38 0.04 16.49
C THR A 43 -23.78 0.29 17.07
N LEU A 44 -24.09 -0.32 18.21
CA LEU A 44 -25.32 -0.07 18.96
C LEU A 44 -25.40 1.38 19.47
N LEU A 45 -24.31 1.93 19.97
CA LEU A 45 -24.24 3.31 20.45
C LEU A 45 -24.45 4.32 19.32
N LYS A 46 -23.90 4.06 18.13
CA LYS A 46 -24.17 4.86 16.93
C LYS A 46 -25.62 4.75 16.45
N ALA A 47 -26.23 3.55 16.54
CA ALA A 47 -27.62 3.33 16.19
C ALA A 47 -28.57 4.04 17.18
N LEU A 48 -28.27 4.01 18.48
CA LEU A 48 -28.99 4.72 19.52
C LEU A 48 -28.85 6.26 19.41
N ALA A 49 -27.65 6.75 19.06
CA ALA A 49 -27.41 8.18 18.81
C ALA A 49 -28.14 8.69 17.55
N ALA A 50 -28.41 7.82 16.58
CA ALA A 50 -29.19 8.15 15.39
C ALA A 50 -30.72 8.15 15.63
N SER A 51 -31.19 7.55 16.74
CA SER A 51 -32.60 7.38 17.05
C SER A 51 -33.12 8.20 18.24
N GLY A 52 -32.29 9.01 18.91
CA GLY A 52 -32.66 9.73 20.14
C GLY A 52 -32.43 11.24 20.08
N SER A 53 -33.47 11.99 20.40
CA SER A 53 -33.43 13.43 20.70
C SER A 53 -32.56 13.72 21.94
N PRO A 54 -32.05 14.96 22.11
CA PRO A 54 -30.95 15.24 23.02
C PRO A 54 -31.41 15.22 24.49
N VAL A 55 -30.79 14.37 25.29
CA VAL A 55 -30.85 14.51 26.76
C VAL A 55 -29.52 15.09 27.22
N ALA A 56 -29.59 16.28 27.78
CA ALA A 56 -28.48 17.01 28.40
C ALA A 56 -27.92 16.22 29.60
N SER A 57 -26.62 15.90 29.58
CA SER A 57 -25.88 15.49 30.77
C SER A 57 -24.68 16.44 30.95
N SER A 58 -24.72 17.20 32.03
CA SER A 58 -23.70 18.13 32.51
C SER A 58 -22.46 17.38 33.00
N GLY A 59 -21.29 17.81 32.52
CA GLY A 59 -19.98 17.38 33.02
C GLY A 59 -19.07 16.86 31.91
N SER A 60 -18.71 17.70 30.92
CA SER A 60 -17.80 17.35 29.85
C SER A 60 -16.69 18.39 29.71
N SER A 61 -15.47 17.92 29.56
CA SER A 61 -14.52 18.60 28.71
C SER A 61 -15.21 18.82 27.35
N ALA A 62 -15.42 20.09 26.96
CA ALA A 62 -16.03 20.43 25.66
C ALA A 62 -15.34 19.62 24.56
N VAL A 63 -16.11 18.84 23.83
CA VAL A 63 -15.61 18.14 22.63
C VAL A 63 -15.29 19.25 21.64
N GLU A 64 -14.00 19.49 21.41
CA GLU A 64 -13.54 20.50 20.45
C GLU A 64 -14.11 20.17 19.07
N ASN A 65 -14.88 21.09 18.49
CA ASN A 65 -15.49 20.92 17.18
C ASN A 65 -14.61 21.57 16.10
N TRP A 66 -13.86 20.78 15.38
CA TRP A 66 -12.96 21.24 14.32
C TRP A 66 -13.64 21.47 12.98
N SER A 67 -14.95 21.19 12.86
CA SER A 67 -15.74 21.45 11.66
C SER A 67 -16.39 22.83 11.61
N GLU A 68 -16.28 23.62 12.69
CA GLU A 68 -16.79 24.97 12.77
C GLU A 68 -16.06 25.93 11.84
N ALA A 69 -16.58 27.14 11.71
CA ALA A 69 -15.94 28.21 10.96
C ALA A 69 -14.83 28.86 11.79
N PHE A 70 -13.66 29.02 11.20
CA PHE A 70 -12.50 29.68 11.80
C PHE A 70 -12.10 30.92 11.00
N GLU A 71 -11.44 31.86 11.64
CA GLU A 71 -10.99 33.12 11.02
C GLU A 71 -10.07 32.92 9.80
N TRP A 72 -9.37 31.80 9.73
CA TRP A 72 -8.48 31.47 8.61
C TRP A 72 -9.16 30.71 7.47
N ASP A 73 -10.42 30.32 7.56
CA ASP A 73 -11.11 29.48 6.56
C ASP A 73 -11.08 30.09 5.16
N SER A 74 -11.40 31.37 5.03
CA SER A 74 -11.36 32.05 3.71
C SER A 74 -9.99 32.01 3.07
N ARG A 75 -8.93 32.28 3.86
CA ARG A 75 -7.55 32.25 3.38
C ARG A 75 -7.08 30.81 3.12
N ALA A 76 -7.55 29.84 3.92
CA ALA A 76 -7.25 28.42 3.70
C ALA A 76 -7.87 27.89 2.40
N ASP A 77 -9.10 28.29 2.11
CA ASP A 77 -9.80 27.95 0.88
C ASP A 77 -9.16 28.59 -0.35
N ASP A 78 -8.71 29.84 -0.24
CA ASP A 78 -7.97 30.53 -1.30
C ASP A 78 -6.66 29.80 -1.61
N VAL A 79 -5.83 29.53 -0.60
CA VAL A 79 -4.55 28.79 -0.79
C VAL A 79 -4.80 27.37 -1.30
N ARG A 80 -5.80 26.66 -0.78
CA ARG A 80 -6.18 25.34 -1.27
C ARG A 80 -6.50 25.34 -2.75
N PHE A 81 -7.29 26.32 -3.21
CA PHE A 81 -7.77 26.37 -4.58
C PHE A 81 -6.72 27.00 -5.51
N ASN A 82 -6.26 28.21 -5.21
CA ASN A 82 -5.41 28.99 -6.11
C ASN A 82 -3.95 28.50 -6.14
N VAL A 83 -3.41 28.02 -4.99
CA VAL A 83 -2.02 27.55 -4.94
C VAL A 83 -1.95 26.04 -5.21
N PHE A 84 -2.75 25.23 -4.50
CA PHE A 84 -2.69 23.77 -4.65
C PHE A 84 -3.58 23.24 -5.79
N GLY A 85 -4.50 24.02 -6.34
CA GLY A 85 -5.43 23.60 -7.39
C GLY A 85 -6.41 22.52 -6.95
N ILE A 86 -6.76 22.49 -5.67
CA ILE A 86 -7.63 21.47 -5.08
C ILE A 86 -9.02 22.06 -4.89
N SER A 87 -10.00 21.53 -5.61
CA SER A 87 -11.38 22.04 -5.59
C SER A 87 -12.13 21.81 -4.27
N LYS A 88 -11.89 20.66 -3.60
CA LYS A 88 -12.57 20.29 -2.36
C LYS A 88 -11.63 19.56 -1.41
N TYR A 89 -11.78 19.78 -0.10
CA TYR A 89 -11.13 18.97 0.92
C TYR A 89 -11.62 17.51 0.86
N ARG A 90 -10.71 16.59 1.12
CA ARG A 90 -11.07 15.20 1.41
C ARG A 90 -11.52 15.07 2.86
N ALA A 91 -12.14 13.95 3.20
CA ALA A 91 -12.60 13.68 4.57
C ALA A 91 -11.51 13.95 5.62
N ASN A 92 -11.86 14.64 6.67
CA ASN A 92 -11.03 15.05 7.81
C ASN A 92 -9.89 16.04 7.49
N GLN A 93 -9.64 16.44 6.22
CA GLN A 93 -8.52 17.35 5.91
C GLN A 93 -8.73 18.74 6.50
N LYS A 94 -9.95 19.31 6.40
CA LYS A 94 -10.28 20.63 6.94
C LYS A 94 -10.14 20.64 8.46
N GLU A 95 -10.68 19.64 9.11
CA GLU A 95 -10.66 19.46 10.57
C GLU A 95 -9.22 19.30 11.10
N ILE A 96 -8.39 18.54 10.40
CA ILE A 96 -6.97 18.39 10.73
C ILE A 96 -6.24 19.72 10.61
N ILE A 97 -6.45 20.46 9.52
CA ILE A 97 -5.86 21.77 9.30
C ILE A 97 -6.28 22.73 10.40
N ASN A 98 -7.57 22.76 10.76
CA ASN A 98 -8.10 23.62 11.82
C ASN A 98 -7.46 23.31 13.17
N ALA A 99 -7.33 22.05 13.56
CA ALA A 99 -6.66 21.65 14.80
C ALA A 99 -5.19 22.10 14.83
N ILE A 100 -4.45 21.97 13.72
CA ILE A 100 -3.06 22.42 13.60
C ILE A 100 -2.98 23.96 13.67
N MET A 101 -3.86 24.67 12.98
CA MET A 101 -3.91 26.13 12.99
C MET A 101 -4.21 26.67 14.40
N ALA A 102 -5.07 25.99 15.16
CA ALA A 102 -5.37 26.29 16.57
C ALA A 102 -4.22 25.91 17.54
N GLY A 103 -3.08 25.42 17.03
CA GLY A 103 -1.89 25.11 17.85
C GLY A 103 -1.95 23.77 18.58
N ARG A 104 -2.85 22.86 18.20
CA ARG A 104 -2.95 21.52 18.82
C ARG A 104 -1.93 20.56 18.22
N ASP A 105 -1.45 19.63 19.05
CA ASP A 105 -0.77 18.44 18.57
C ASP A 105 -1.79 17.50 17.95
N VAL A 106 -1.42 16.86 16.83
CA VAL A 106 -2.37 16.07 16.03
C VAL A 106 -1.76 14.73 15.61
N LEU A 107 -2.49 13.64 15.78
CA LEU A 107 -2.18 12.35 15.21
C LEU A 107 -3.14 12.02 14.07
N VAL A 108 -2.61 11.85 12.87
CA VAL A 108 -3.39 11.59 11.64
C VAL A 108 -3.13 10.18 11.14
N ILE A 109 -4.18 9.35 11.10
CA ILE A 109 -4.19 8.07 10.40
C ILE A 109 -5.06 8.23 9.17
N MET A 110 -4.45 8.22 7.99
CA MET A 110 -5.14 8.47 6.72
C MET A 110 -4.55 7.59 5.63
N ALA A 111 -5.38 6.84 4.92
CA ALA A 111 -4.98 5.90 3.88
C ALA A 111 -3.98 6.50 2.86
N ALA A 112 -3.18 5.66 2.22
CA ALA A 112 -2.33 6.08 1.12
C ALA A 112 -3.19 6.73 0.01
N GLY A 113 -2.75 7.90 -0.50
CA GLY A 113 -3.54 8.71 -1.43
C GLY A 113 -4.65 9.56 -0.78
N GLY A 114 -4.84 9.51 0.54
CA GLY A 114 -5.82 10.33 1.26
C GLY A 114 -5.50 11.83 1.31
N GLY A 115 -4.29 12.25 0.92
CA GLY A 115 -3.88 13.65 0.88
C GLY A 115 -3.22 14.15 2.17
N LYS A 116 -2.49 13.27 2.88
CA LYS A 116 -1.75 13.58 4.11
C LYS A 116 -0.87 14.82 4.01
N SER A 117 -0.15 14.98 2.88
CA SER A 117 0.79 16.09 2.70
C SER A 117 0.13 17.47 2.79
N LEU A 118 -1.10 17.63 2.27
CA LEU A 118 -1.84 18.89 2.37
C LEU A 118 -2.09 19.30 3.83
N CYS A 119 -2.27 18.33 4.73
CA CYS A 119 -2.55 18.59 6.13
C CYS A 119 -1.44 19.37 6.86
N TYR A 120 -0.19 19.30 6.40
CA TYR A 120 0.90 20.11 6.94
C TYR A 120 1.40 21.19 5.99
N GLN A 121 1.29 20.99 4.66
CA GLN A 121 1.75 21.96 3.67
C GLN A 121 0.88 23.22 3.66
N LEU A 122 -0.43 23.07 3.74
CA LEU A 122 -1.34 24.22 3.76
C LEU A 122 -1.18 25.04 5.05
N PRO A 123 -1.15 24.46 6.27
CA PRO A 123 -0.81 25.21 7.48
C PRO A 123 0.56 25.87 7.43
N ALA A 124 1.56 25.26 6.78
CA ALA A 124 2.90 25.87 6.65
C ALA A 124 2.87 27.22 5.89
N ILE A 125 1.98 27.37 4.92
CA ILE A 125 1.78 28.62 4.18
C ILE A 125 1.00 29.62 5.02
N LEU A 126 -0.03 29.17 5.73
CA LEU A 126 -0.92 30.04 6.49
C LEU A 126 -0.29 30.62 7.74
N ARG A 127 0.46 29.81 8.49
CA ARG A 127 1.02 30.24 9.80
C ARG A 127 2.20 31.20 9.69
N GLY A 128 2.88 31.23 8.54
CA GLY A 128 4.15 31.94 8.41
C GLY A 128 5.30 31.21 9.13
N GLY A 129 6.50 31.73 9.00
CA GLY A 129 7.71 31.10 9.55
C GLY A 129 8.08 29.80 8.82
N THR A 130 8.84 28.94 9.50
CA THR A 130 9.37 27.69 8.95
C THR A 130 8.67 26.48 9.55
N THR A 131 8.16 25.61 8.70
CA THR A 131 7.66 24.27 9.07
C THR A 131 8.77 23.24 8.88
N LEU A 132 9.10 22.50 9.93
CA LEU A 132 10.01 21.35 9.88
C LEU A 132 9.24 20.09 9.53
N VAL A 133 9.65 19.37 8.49
CA VAL A 133 9.08 18.06 8.11
C VAL A 133 10.15 16.99 8.22
N VAL A 134 9.95 16.01 9.09
CA VAL A 134 10.82 14.83 9.20
C VAL A 134 10.21 13.71 8.37
N SER A 135 10.98 13.20 7.39
CA SER A 135 10.54 12.13 6.48
C SER A 135 11.64 11.09 6.29
N PRO A 136 11.28 9.78 6.15
CA PRO A 136 12.26 8.70 6.23
C PRO A 136 13.10 8.48 4.96
N LEU A 137 12.69 9.04 3.83
CA LEU A 137 13.28 8.70 2.53
C LEU A 137 13.62 9.92 1.69
N LEU A 138 14.82 9.89 1.11
CA LEU A 138 15.33 10.94 0.23
C LEU A 138 14.44 11.14 -1.02
N SER A 139 14.00 10.05 -1.66
CA SER A 139 13.12 10.11 -2.83
C SER A 139 11.78 10.80 -2.53
N LEU A 140 11.18 10.48 -1.37
CA LEU A 140 9.94 11.14 -0.93
C LEU A 140 10.17 12.64 -0.71
N ILE A 141 11.25 12.99 -0.03
CA ILE A 141 11.62 14.38 0.21
C ILE A 141 11.82 15.13 -1.12
N GLN A 142 12.54 14.53 -2.07
CA GLN A 142 12.79 15.11 -3.39
C GLN A 142 11.48 15.37 -4.15
N ASP A 143 10.59 14.38 -4.21
CA ASP A 143 9.28 14.52 -4.87
C ASP A 143 8.44 15.63 -4.25
N GLN A 144 8.43 15.73 -2.90
CA GLN A 144 7.69 16.79 -2.20
C GLN A 144 8.28 18.17 -2.48
N VAL A 145 9.62 18.32 -2.41
CA VAL A 145 10.29 19.60 -2.69
C VAL A 145 10.09 20.03 -4.14
N MET A 146 10.23 19.12 -5.11
CA MET A 146 9.99 19.42 -6.53
C MET A 146 8.52 19.82 -6.77
N GLY A 147 7.56 19.12 -6.16
CA GLY A 147 6.14 19.45 -6.28
C GLY A 147 5.81 20.83 -5.71
N LEU A 148 6.37 21.19 -4.57
CA LEU A 148 6.18 22.50 -3.93
C LEU A 148 6.85 23.62 -4.73
N ALA A 149 8.06 23.38 -5.25
CA ALA A 149 8.76 24.33 -6.11
C ALA A 149 7.97 24.64 -7.40
N ALA A 150 7.33 23.62 -8.00
CA ALA A 150 6.45 23.79 -9.16
C ALA A 150 5.22 24.68 -8.86
N LEU A 151 4.78 24.74 -7.59
CA LEU A 151 3.71 25.61 -7.11
C LEU A 151 4.22 26.99 -6.62
N GLY A 152 5.52 27.28 -6.78
CA GLY A 152 6.11 28.53 -6.30
C GLY A 152 6.30 28.61 -4.77
N ILE A 153 6.21 27.47 -4.07
CA ILE A 153 6.37 27.41 -2.61
C ILE A 153 7.84 27.14 -2.27
N SER A 154 8.43 28.00 -1.43
CA SER A 154 9.80 27.89 -0.98
C SER A 154 10.01 26.71 -0.02
N ALA A 155 10.41 25.58 -0.57
CA ALA A 155 10.67 24.36 0.14
C ALA A 155 12.09 23.84 -0.15
N TYR A 156 12.80 23.44 0.89
CA TYR A 156 14.17 22.94 0.79
C TYR A 156 14.34 21.63 1.53
N MET A 157 15.37 20.88 1.16
CA MET A 157 15.77 19.69 1.89
C MET A 157 17.17 19.83 2.47
N LEU A 158 17.37 19.26 3.66
CA LEU A 158 18.65 19.17 4.32
C LEU A 158 18.95 17.72 4.72
N THR A 159 19.66 17.04 3.84
CA THR A 159 19.95 15.60 3.91
C THR A 159 21.45 15.34 3.78
N SER A 160 21.88 14.09 3.80
CA SER A 160 23.27 13.71 3.57
C SER A 160 23.75 13.98 2.14
N THR A 161 22.82 14.12 1.18
CA THR A 161 23.11 14.39 -0.24
C THR A 161 22.98 15.86 -0.63
N SER A 162 22.63 16.74 0.32
CA SER A 162 22.46 18.18 0.06
C SER A 162 23.82 18.82 -0.26
N GLY A 163 23.87 19.62 -1.32
CA GLY A 163 25.05 20.38 -1.71
C GLY A 163 25.42 21.44 -0.65
N LYS A 164 26.71 21.79 -0.58
CA LYS A 164 27.25 22.75 0.41
C LYS A 164 26.56 24.14 0.36
N GLU A 165 26.20 24.60 -0.83
CA GLU A 165 25.51 25.88 -1.02
C GLU A 165 24.11 25.86 -0.45
N ASN A 166 23.35 24.80 -0.73
CA ASN A 166 22.03 24.58 -0.17
C ASN A 166 22.07 24.47 1.37
N GLU A 167 23.03 23.72 1.90
CA GLU A 167 23.24 23.62 3.35
C GLU A 167 23.52 25.00 3.97
N LYS A 168 24.39 25.81 3.34
CA LYS A 168 24.73 27.16 3.80
C LYS A 168 23.51 28.09 3.78
N PHE A 169 22.71 28.03 2.70
CA PHE A 169 21.46 28.77 2.56
C PHE A 169 20.48 28.41 3.67
N VAL A 170 20.17 27.12 3.85
CA VAL A 170 19.21 26.65 4.87
C VAL A 170 19.66 27.06 6.28
N TYR A 171 20.92 26.93 6.63
CA TYR A 171 21.40 27.35 7.94
C TYR A 171 21.34 28.87 8.15
N LYS A 172 21.61 29.67 7.11
CA LYS A 172 21.45 31.13 7.15
C LYS A 172 19.99 31.53 7.35
N ALA A 173 19.06 30.89 6.60
CA ALA A 173 17.63 31.13 6.72
C ALA A 173 17.09 30.77 8.11
N LEU A 174 17.50 29.64 8.68
CA LEU A 174 17.14 29.25 10.05
C LEU A 174 17.66 30.24 11.11
N GLU A 175 18.88 30.75 10.93
CA GLU A 175 19.50 31.65 11.93
C GLU A 175 19.00 33.09 11.81
N LYS A 176 18.99 33.65 10.60
CA LYS A 176 18.72 35.08 10.38
C LYS A 176 17.28 35.38 9.97
N GLY A 177 16.60 34.43 9.27
CA GLY A 177 15.27 34.64 8.73
C GLY A 177 15.19 35.65 7.59
N GLU A 178 16.32 35.93 6.94
CA GLU A 178 16.39 36.89 5.82
C GLU A 178 15.79 36.32 4.53
N ASP A 179 15.68 34.98 4.45
CA ASP A 179 15.22 34.27 3.27
C ASP A 179 13.85 33.60 3.53
N ASP A 180 12.99 33.50 2.50
CA ASP A 180 11.65 32.93 2.62
C ASP A 180 11.67 31.40 2.65
N LEU A 181 12.10 30.79 3.78
CA LEU A 181 12.10 29.35 4.00
C LEU A 181 10.76 28.92 4.65
N LYS A 182 9.79 28.44 3.84
CA LYS A 182 8.49 28.00 4.35
C LYS A 182 8.50 26.58 4.88
N ILE A 183 9.09 25.65 4.14
CA ILE A 183 9.11 24.22 4.50
C ILE A 183 10.52 23.67 4.39
N LEU A 184 10.99 23.06 5.48
CA LEU A 184 12.29 22.38 5.52
C LEU A 184 12.09 20.88 5.74
N TYR A 185 12.45 20.08 4.75
CA TYR A 185 12.47 18.63 4.87
C TYR A 185 13.82 18.13 5.37
N VAL A 186 13.78 17.22 6.34
CA VAL A 186 15.00 16.59 6.91
C VAL A 186 14.77 15.10 7.10
N THR A 187 15.87 14.33 7.17
CA THR A 187 15.81 12.93 7.59
C THR A 187 15.87 12.81 9.11
N PRO A 188 15.37 11.71 9.71
CA PRO A 188 15.44 11.48 11.16
C PRO A 188 16.88 11.46 11.68
N GLU A 189 17.83 10.97 10.88
CA GLU A 189 19.25 10.97 11.23
C GLU A 189 19.81 12.40 11.38
N LYS A 190 19.30 13.36 10.61
CA LYS A 190 19.71 14.76 10.73
C LYS A 190 19.27 15.35 12.06
N VAL A 191 18.10 14.98 12.57
CA VAL A 191 17.59 15.37 13.89
C VAL A 191 18.38 14.68 15.00
N SER A 192 18.56 13.36 14.92
CA SER A 192 19.15 12.56 16.00
C SER A 192 20.66 12.74 16.14
N LYS A 193 21.39 12.99 15.03
CA LYS A 193 22.88 12.97 15.01
C LYS A 193 23.55 14.33 14.81
N SER A 194 22.83 15.36 14.32
CA SER A 194 23.43 16.66 13.99
C SER A 194 23.20 17.74 15.06
N LYS A 195 24.13 17.86 16.01
CA LYS A 195 24.11 18.96 17.00
C LYS A 195 24.06 20.35 16.35
N ARG A 196 24.78 20.53 15.22
CA ARG A 196 24.75 21.80 14.48
C ARG A 196 23.35 22.13 13.97
N PHE A 197 22.64 21.16 13.41
CA PHE A 197 21.27 21.36 12.95
C PHE A 197 20.35 21.75 14.11
N MET A 198 20.38 21.00 15.21
CA MET A 198 19.54 21.27 16.37
C MET A 198 19.80 22.65 16.97
N SER A 199 21.08 23.10 17.05
CA SER A 199 21.40 24.45 17.52
C SER A 199 20.85 25.56 16.59
N LYS A 200 20.85 25.36 15.25
CA LYS A 200 20.24 26.32 14.32
C LYS A 200 18.71 26.31 14.39
N LEU A 201 18.12 25.14 14.59
CA LEU A 201 16.67 25.00 14.78
C LEU A 201 16.22 25.70 16.07
N GLU A 202 17.00 25.59 17.15
CA GLU A 202 16.77 26.31 18.40
C GLU A 202 16.81 27.84 18.22
N LYS A 203 17.78 28.36 17.46
CA LYS A 203 17.81 29.79 17.12
C LYS A 203 16.57 30.22 16.33
N CYS A 204 16.11 29.41 15.39
CA CYS A 204 14.87 29.63 14.64
C CYS A 204 13.65 29.68 15.58
N HIS A 205 13.55 28.75 16.53
CA HIS A 205 12.50 28.69 17.53
C HIS A 205 12.53 29.91 18.46
N ASN A 206 13.70 30.26 19.01
CA ASN A 206 13.86 31.40 19.94
C ASN A 206 13.51 32.76 19.29
N ALA A 207 13.66 32.83 17.97
CA ALA A 207 13.21 33.97 17.17
C ALA A 207 11.71 33.90 16.78
N GLY A 208 10.95 32.93 17.31
CA GLY A 208 9.51 32.76 17.05
C GLY A 208 9.17 32.29 15.64
N ARG A 209 10.14 31.77 14.88
CA ARG A 209 9.96 31.40 13.45
C ARG A 209 9.70 29.93 13.20
N LEU A 210 9.93 29.03 14.17
CA LEU A 210 9.56 27.62 14.03
C LEU A 210 8.05 27.48 14.30
N SER A 211 7.26 27.32 13.25
CA SER A 211 5.79 27.40 13.32
C SER A 211 5.09 26.04 13.46
N LEU A 212 5.67 24.97 12.93
CA LEU A 212 5.07 23.64 12.92
C LEU A 212 6.16 22.56 12.80
N ILE A 213 5.94 21.43 13.46
CA ILE A 213 6.75 20.21 13.30
C ILE A 213 5.84 19.11 12.73
N SER A 214 6.22 18.54 11.60
CA SER A 214 5.52 17.42 10.97
C SER A 214 6.40 16.17 10.97
N ILE A 215 5.86 15.06 11.48
CA ILE A 215 6.50 13.73 11.44
C ILE A 215 5.74 12.89 10.42
N ASP A 216 6.31 12.76 9.23
CA ASP A 216 5.73 11.93 8.18
C ASP A 216 6.15 10.46 8.37
N GLU A 217 5.29 9.52 7.92
CA GLU A 217 5.42 8.08 8.14
C GLU A 217 5.73 7.73 9.62
N ALA A 218 4.96 8.34 10.52
CA ALA A 218 5.18 8.27 11.96
C ALA A 218 5.21 6.83 12.52
N HIS A 219 4.58 5.85 11.83
CA HIS A 219 4.64 4.44 12.21
C HIS A 219 6.07 3.89 12.31
N CYS A 220 7.05 4.54 11.66
CA CYS A 220 8.47 4.19 11.78
C CYS A 220 9.04 4.39 13.20
N CYS A 221 8.36 5.13 14.10
CA CYS A 221 8.74 5.26 15.51
C CYS A 221 8.54 3.95 16.27
N SER A 222 7.49 3.20 15.97
CA SER A 222 7.03 2.06 16.75
C SER A 222 7.70 0.76 16.31
N GLN A 223 8.17 -0.03 17.27
CA GLN A 223 8.67 -1.40 17.01
C GLN A 223 7.56 -2.36 16.55
N TRP A 224 6.32 -2.02 16.83
CA TRP A 224 5.13 -2.75 16.35
C TRP A 224 4.71 -2.30 14.94
N GLY A 225 5.32 -1.23 14.40
CA GLY A 225 5.14 -0.79 13.04
C GLY A 225 5.85 -1.71 12.04
N HIS A 226 5.36 -1.78 10.84
CA HIS A 226 5.90 -2.64 9.77
C HIS A 226 7.25 -2.16 9.17
N ASP A 227 7.69 -0.94 9.49
CA ASP A 227 8.96 -0.33 9.03
C ASP A 227 9.62 0.47 10.17
N PHE A 228 9.97 -0.21 11.25
CA PHE A 228 10.64 0.41 12.38
C PHE A 228 12.03 0.95 11.99
N ARG A 229 12.30 2.19 12.41
CA ARG A 229 13.60 2.86 12.18
C ARG A 229 14.17 3.42 13.48
N PRO A 230 15.36 2.99 13.90
CA PRO A 230 15.95 3.39 15.19
C PRO A 230 16.07 4.91 15.38
N ASP A 231 16.40 5.67 14.34
CA ASP A 231 16.55 7.12 14.42
C ASP A 231 15.21 7.86 14.66
N TYR A 232 14.06 7.26 14.29
CA TYR A 232 12.73 7.79 14.61
C TYR A 232 12.41 7.77 16.10
N LYS A 233 12.96 6.81 16.86
CA LYS A 233 12.77 6.70 18.31
C LYS A 233 13.23 7.96 19.06
N ASN A 234 14.18 8.68 18.50
CA ASN A 234 14.76 9.87 19.12
C ASN A 234 14.00 11.18 18.80
N LEU A 235 12.92 11.12 18.00
CA LEU A 235 12.20 12.33 17.56
C LEU A 235 11.40 13.01 18.68
N SER A 236 11.18 12.35 19.82
CA SER A 236 10.64 12.97 21.03
C SER A 236 11.42 14.21 21.50
N ILE A 237 12.73 14.29 21.16
CA ILE A 237 13.56 15.44 21.48
C ILE A 237 12.98 16.76 20.91
N LEU A 238 12.32 16.69 19.76
CA LEU A 238 11.69 17.87 19.14
C LEU A 238 10.56 18.44 20.02
N LYS A 239 9.72 17.55 20.58
CA LYS A 239 8.64 18.01 21.47
C LYS A 239 9.16 18.41 22.85
N THR A 240 10.23 17.77 23.33
CA THR A 240 10.90 18.11 24.59
C THR A 240 11.56 19.49 24.51
N GLN A 241 12.25 19.81 23.41
CA GLN A 241 12.93 21.10 23.22
C GLN A 241 11.96 22.22 22.80
N PHE A 242 10.91 21.89 22.03
CA PHE A 242 9.97 22.87 21.49
C PHE A 242 8.53 22.57 21.92
N PRO A 243 8.18 22.56 23.22
CA PRO A 243 6.91 22.07 23.74
C PRO A 243 5.70 22.87 23.25
N LYS A 244 5.87 24.16 22.94
CA LYS A 244 4.80 25.04 22.45
C LYS A 244 4.56 24.98 20.95
N VAL A 245 5.50 24.40 20.18
CA VAL A 245 5.34 24.25 18.75
C VAL A 245 4.40 23.05 18.49
N PRO A 246 3.30 23.23 17.72
CA PRO A 246 2.40 22.14 17.41
C PRO A 246 3.13 21.07 16.62
N MET A 247 2.82 19.81 16.93
CA MET A 247 3.36 18.64 16.23
C MET A 247 2.24 17.87 15.54
N VAL A 248 2.41 17.56 14.27
CA VAL A 248 1.53 16.67 13.53
C VAL A 248 2.27 15.40 13.15
N ALA A 249 1.78 14.25 13.60
CA ALA A 249 2.28 12.94 13.25
C ALA A 249 1.33 12.29 12.24
N LEU A 250 1.84 11.89 11.07
CA LEU A 250 1.03 11.35 9.98
C LEU A 250 1.49 9.94 9.61
N THR A 251 0.52 9.05 9.40
CA THR A 251 0.78 7.71 8.89
C THR A 251 -0.39 7.19 8.06
N ALA A 252 -0.11 6.26 7.14
CA ALA A 252 -1.17 5.57 6.40
C ALA A 252 -1.69 4.34 7.15
N THR A 253 -0.88 3.74 8.00
CA THR A 253 -1.09 2.43 8.61
C THR A 253 -0.72 2.50 10.08
N ALA A 254 -1.70 2.36 10.96
CA ALA A 254 -1.45 2.25 12.40
C ALA A 254 -2.59 1.47 13.06
N THR A 255 -2.27 0.28 13.56
CA THR A 255 -3.15 -0.46 14.48
C THR A 255 -3.34 0.34 15.77
N GLN A 256 -4.35 0.01 16.58
CA GLN A 256 -4.58 0.73 17.85
C GLN A 256 -3.35 0.69 18.78
N LYS A 257 -2.57 -0.39 18.73
CA LYS A 257 -1.34 -0.54 19.48
C LYS A 257 -0.27 0.46 19.02
N VAL A 258 -0.07 0.55 17.70
CA VAL A 258 0.87 1.52 17.10
C VAL A 258 0.44 2.95 17.41
N GLN A 259 -0.86 3.27 17.37
CA GLN A 259 -1.37 4.61 17.71
C GLN A 259 -1.02 5.02 19.15
N ASN A 260 -1.19 4.13 20.10
CA ASN A 260 -0.86 4.39 21.50
C ASN A 260 0.65 4.57 21.69
N ASP A 261 1.44 3.73 21.06
CA ASP A 261 2.90 3.78 21.07
C ASP A 261 3.43 5.11 20.49
N LEU A 262 2.85 5.58 19.37
CA LEU A 262 3.22 6.86 18.76
C LEU A 262 2.98 8.07 19.67
N ILE A 263 1.87 8.07 20.40
CA ILE A 263 1.53 9.17 21.32
C ILE A 263 2.54 9.24 22.47
N GLU A 264 2.91 8.09 23.00
CA GLU A 264 3.90 7.98 24.07
C GLU A 264 5.29 8.37 23.55
N MET A 265 5.73 7.76 22.45
CA MET A 265 7.08 7.97 21.89
C MET A 265 7.33 9.38 21.38
N LEU A 266 6.32 10.09 20.86
CA LEU A 266 6.46 11.46 20.38
C LEU A 266 6.15 12.50 21.47
N HIS A 267 5.81 12.08 22.68
CA HIS A 267 5.44 12.94 23.82
C HIS A 267 4.28 13.89 23.51
N ILE A 268 3.22 13.39 22.87
CA ILE A 268 2.01 14.16 22.52
C ILE A 268 0.74 13.60 23.20
N PRO A 269 0.69 13.46 24.53
CA PRO A 269 -0.38 12.76 25.25
C PRO A 269 -1.78 13.41 25.08
N LYS A 270 -1.84 14.71 24.76
CA LYS A 270 -3.07 15.47 24.56
C LYS A 270 -3.37 15.76 23.08
N CYS A 271 -2.82 14.97 22.16
CA CYS A 271 -3.05 15.19 20.73
C CYS A 271 -4.51 14.91 20.34
N VAL A 272 -4.98 15.67 19.37
CA VAL A 272 -6.25 15.38 18.68
C VAL A 272 -6.00 14.23 17.69
N LYS A 273 -6.85 13.19 17.72
CA LYS A 273 -6.73 12.03 16.82
C LYS A 273 -7.74 12.14 15.69
N PHE A 274 -7.23 12.06 14.48
CA PHE A 274 -8.06 11.91 13.28
C PHE A 274 -7.75 10.56 12.62
N VAL A 275 -8.75 9.70 12.59
CA VAL A 275 -8.66 8.38 11.95
C VAL A 275 -9.61 8.37 10.77
N SER A 276 -9.06 8.40 9.57
CA SER A 276 -9.82 8.23 8.35
C SER A 276 -9.95 6.74 8.01
N SER A 277 -11.05 6.36 7.37
CA SER A 277 -11.25 4.97 7.00
C SER A 277 -10.14 4.45 6.08
N VAL A 278 -9.73 3.20 6.30
CA VAL A 278 -8.82 2.47 5.39
C VAL A 278 -9.52 2.05 4.10
N ASN A 279 -10.81 2.35 3.95
CA ASN A 279 -11.59 1.98 2.80
C ASN A 279 -11.10 2.67 1.52
N ARG A 280 -10.81 1.86 0.50
CA ARG A 280 -10.44 2.32 -0.85
C ARG A 280 -11.43 1.73 -1.85
N PRO A 281 -12.61 2.36 -2.05
CA PRO A 281 -13.70 1.80 -2.86
C PRO A 281 -13.36 1.65 -4.34
N ASN A 282 -12.33 2.34 -4.81
CA ASN A 282 -11.86 2.27 -6.19
C ASN A 282 -10.85 1.15 -6.46
N LEU A 283 -10.38 0.42 -5.42
CA LEU A 283 -9.42 -0.67 -5.58
C LEU A 283 -10.12 -2.03 -5.57
N PHE A 284 -9.90 -2.80 -6.63
CA PHE A 284 -10.33 -4.18 -6.71
C PHE A 284 -9.21 -5.10 -6.24
N TYR A 285 -9.44 -5.88 -5.19
CA TYR A 285 -8.46 -6.81 -4.63
C TYR A 285 -8.70 -8.23 -5.08
N SER A 286 -7.66 -8.90 -5.57
CA SER A 286 -7.72 -10.32 -5.93
C SER A 286 -6.46 -11.07 -5.51
N VAL A 287 -6.64 -12.34 -5.12
CA VAL A 287 -5.55 -13.29 -4.88
C VAL A 287 -5.62 -14.36 -5.94
N ARG A 288 -4.52 -14.57 -6.67
CA ARG A 288 -4.40 -15.60 -7.70
C ARG A 288 -3.43 -16.70 -7.26
N GLU A 289 -3.70 -17.91 -7.66
CA GLU A 289 -2.79 -19.02 -7.46
C GLU A 289 -1.53 -18.82 -8.31
N LYS A 290 -0.36 -18.94 -7.69
CA LYS A 290 0.93 -18.76 -8.34
C LYS A 290 1.43 -20.10 -8.86
N SER A 291 1.63 -20.24 -10.16
CA SER A 291 2.22 -21.45 -10.77
C SER A 291 3.63 -21.72 -10.21
N ALA A 292 3.97 -23.00 -10.07
CA ALA A 292 5.33 -23.43 -9.75
C ALA A 292 6.35 -23.06 -10.83
N VAL A 293 5.88 -22.89 -12.09
CA VAL A 293 6.70 -22.52 -13.24
C VAL A 293 6.70 -20.99 -13.37
N GLY A 294 7.79 -20.33 -13.01
CA GLY A 294 7.90 -18.86 -13.00
C GLY A 294 7.54 -18.21 -14.35
N LYS A 295 7.93 -18.82 -15.46
CA LYS A 295 7.62 -18.33 -16.82
C LYS A 295 6.11 -18.23 -17.08
N VAL A 296 5.32 -19.19 -16.58
CA VAL A 296 3.84 -19.17 -16.70
C VAL A 296 3.25 -17.98 -15.94
N VAL A 297 3.79 -17.65 -14.78
CA VAL A 297 3.32 -16.49 -14.00
C VAL A 297 3.60 -15.18 -14.75
N VAL A 298 4.77 -15.06 -15.36
CA VAL A 298 5.12 -13.87 -16.14
C VAL A 298 4.29 -13.78 -17.43
N ASP A 299 3.97 -14.91 -18.08
CA ASP A 299 3.06 -14.96 -19.22
C ASP A 299 1.66 -14.46 -18.80
N GLU A 300 1.13 -14.92 -17.66
CA GLU A 300 -0.17 -14.47 -17.12
C GLU A 300 -0.17 -12.98 -16.80
N ILE A 301 0.92 -12.45 -16.21
CA ILE A 301 1.08 -11.01 -15.94
C ILE A 301 1.09 -10.21 -17.24
N ALA A 302 1.86 -10.64 -18.23
CA ALA A 302 1.97 -9.96 -19.52
C ALA A 302 0.66 -9.97 -20.30
N GLU A 303 -0.07 -11.10 -20.30
CA GLU A 303 -1.39 -11.22 -20.90
C GLU A 303 -2.40 -10.28 -20.22
N PHE A 304 -2.43 -10.28 -18.89
CA PHE A 304 -3.27 -9.38 -18.11
C PHE A 304 -3.00 -7.89 -18.44
N ILE A 305 -1.73 -7.49 -18.54
CA ILE A 305 -1.36 -6.11 -18.88
C ILE A 305 -1.81 -5.76 -20.30
N ARG A 306 -1.56 -6.63 -21.28
CA ARG A 306 -1.93 -6.41 -22.69
C ARG A 306 -3.44 -6.36 -22.91
N GLU A 307 -4.20 -7.21 -22.20
CA GLU A 307 -5.65 -7.27 -22.35
C GLU A 307 -6.39 -6.15 -21.63
N SER A 308 -5.91 -5.76 -20.44
CA SER A 308 -6.64 -4.83 -19.57
C SER A 308 -6.10 -3.40 -19.64
N TYR A 309 -4.82 -3.20 -20.04
CA TYR A 309 -4.10 -1.93 -19.98
C TYR A 309 -3.29 -1.64 -21.25
N PHE A 310 -3.97 -1.76 -22.38
CA PHE A 310 -3.38 -1.63 -23.73
C PHE A 310 -2.99 -0.19 -24.13
N ASN A 311 -3.48 0.85 -23.40
CA ASN A 311 -3.13 2.26 -23.63
C ASN A 311 -1.87 2.71 -22.85
N ASN A 312 -0.98 1.80 -22.50
CA ASN A 312 0.21 2.07 -21.70
C ASN A 312 -0.07 2.67 -20.32
N GLU A 313 -1.20 2.33 -19.70
CA GLU A 313 -1.51 2.73 -18.34
C GLU A 313 -0.45 2.19 -17.37
N SER A 314 -0.05 3.03 -16.43
CA SER A 314 1.07 2.73 -15.53
C SER A 314 0.74 1.67 -14.48
N GLY A 315 1.69 0.78 -14.23
CA GLY A 315 1.60 -0.24 -13.20
C GLY A 315 2.90 -0.49 -12.43
N ILE A 316 2.78 -1.26 -11.35
CA ILE A 316 3.88 -1.69 -10.50
C ILE A 316 3.79 -3.21 -10.32
N VAL A 317 4.94 -3.90 -10.41
CA VAL A 317 5.07 -5.33 -10.08
C VAL A 317 6.05 -5.47 -8.91
N TYR A 318 5.60 -5.97 -7.77
CA TYR A 318 6.43 -6.22 -6.61
C TYR A 318 6.99 -7.62 -6.60
N CYS A 319 8.30 -7.74 -6.40
CA CYS A 319 9.04 -8.98 -6.33
C CYS A 319 9.76 -9.15 -5.00
N PHE A 320 10.10 -10.39 -4.68
CA PHE A 320 10.76 -10.75 -3.45
C PHE A 320 12.23 -10.31 -3.38
N SER A 321 12.98 -10.46 -4.47
CA SER A 321 14.41 -10.21 -4.49
C SER A 321 14.83 -9.32 -5.67
N ARG A 322 16.01 -8.71 -5.55
CA ARG A 322 16.64 -7.88 -6.59
C ARG A 322 16.80 -8.63 -7.90
N LYS A 323 17.36 -9.85 -7.82
CA LYS A 323 17.55 -10.75 -8.99
C LYS A 323 16.22 -11.09 -9.68
N GLU A 324 15.17 -11.33 -8.89
CA GLU A 324 13.82 -11.58 -9.42
C GLU A 324 13.25 -10.35 -10.13
N CYS A 325 13.50 -9.12 -9.61
CA CYS A 325 13.10 -7.88 -10.28
C CYS A 325 13.74 -7.73 -11.66
N GLU A 326 15.05 -7.93 -11.75
CA GLU A 326 15.81 -7.83 -13.00
C GLU A 326 15.32 -8.88 -14.03
N GLN A 327 15.14 -10.11 -13.59
CA GLN A 327 14.66 -11.21 -14.42
C GLN A 327 13.26 -10.92 -14.97
N ILE A 328 12.29 -10.59 -14.09
CA ILE A 328 10.90 -10.35 -14.49
C ILE A 328 10.79 -9.12 -15.39
N ALA A 329 11.56 -8.05 -15.11
CA ALA A 329 11.59 -6.89 -16.00
C ALA A 329 12.11 -7.25 -17.40
N GLY A 330 13.15 -8.08 -17.48
CA GLY A 330 13.66 -8.62 -18.74
C GLY A 330 12.61 -9.46 -19.49
N GLU A 331 12.00 -10.40 -18.80
CA GLU A 331 10.99 -11.28 -19.36
C GLU A 331 9.70 -10.54 -19.79
N LEU A 332 9.30 -9.47 -19.10
CA LEU A 332 8.20 -8.61 -19.53
C LEU A 332 8.54 -7.83 -20.82
N ARG A 333 9.80 -7.33 -20.94
CA ARG A 333 10.28 -6.66 -22.16
C ARG A 333 10.26 -7.61 -23.36
N GLU A 334 10.69 -8.87 -23.20
CA GLU A 334 10.62 -9.90 -24.23
C GLU A 334 9.19 -10.14 -24.74
N ARG A 335 8.19 -9.90 -23.86
CA ARG A 335 6.76 -10.00 -24.20
C ARG A 335 6.14 -8.71 -24.71
N GLY A 336 6.98 -7.69 -25.00
CA GLY A 336 6.54 -6.41 -25.55
C GLY A 336 5.98 -5.41 -24.55
N ILE A 337 6.14 -5.64 -23.23
CA ILE A 337 5.75 -4.70 -22.19
C ILE A 337 6.92 -3.74 -21.92
N SER A 338 6.65 -2.43 -21.95
CA SER A 338 7.65 -1.42 -21.57
C SER A 338 7.89 -1.45 -20.06
N ALA A 339 8.87 -2.23 -19.61
CA ALA A 339 9.18 -2.49 -18.20
C ALA A 339 10.64 -2.21 -17.87
N ASP A 340 10.92 -1.77 -16.64
CA ASP A 340 12.27 -1.66 -16.09
C ASP A 340 12.26 -2.02 -14.62
N TYR A 341 13.43 -2.34 -14.04
CA TYR A 341 13.55 -2.75 -12.65
C TYR A 341 14.00 -1.62 -11.73
N TYR A 342 13.68 -1.76 -10.42
CA TYR A 342 14.06 -0.79 -9.39
C TYR A 342 14.31 -1.50 -8.05
N HIS A 343 15.52 -1.40 -7.52
CA HIS A 343 15.90 -1.94 -6.22
C HIS A 343 17.07 -1.17 -5.58
N ALA A 344 17.36 -1.46 -4.31
CA ALA A 344 18.30 -0.69 -3.50
C ALA A 344 19.76 -0.72 -3.98
N ASP A 345 20.19 -1.81 -4.66
CA ASP A 345 21.58 -1.95 -5.17
C ASP A 345 21.86 -1.18 -6.45
N MET A 346 20.83 -0.63 -7.09
CA MET A 346 21.06 0.22 -8.25
C MET A 346 21.74 1.53 -7.84
N ASP A 347 22.58 2.05 -8.72
CA ASP A 347 23.14 3.40 -8.59
C ASP A 347 22.02 4.45 -8.44
N ALA A 348 22.27 5.49 -7.62
CA ALA A 348 21.26 6.50 -7.33
C ALA A 348 20.76 7.23 -8.60
N ASN A 349 21.66 7.53 -9.54
CA ASN A 349 21.30 8.20 -10.80
C ASN A 349 20.46 7.29 -11.70
N MET A 350 20.77 5.98 -11.71
CA MET A 350 19.97 5.01 -12.46
C MET A 350 18.56 4.84 -11.86
N ARG A 351 18.44 4.79 -10.52
CA ARG A 351 17.15 4.78 -9.84
C ARG A 351 16.30 5.99 -10.20
N GLU A 352 16.90 7.18 -10.15
CA GLU A 352 16.24 8.43 -10.53
C GLU A 352 15.80 8.41 -11.99
N LYS A 353 16.65 7.99 -12.93
CA LYS A 353 16.31 7.88 -14.36
C LYS A 353 15.11 6.94 -14.61
N VAL A 354 15.10 5.75 -13.99
CA VAL A 354 14.00 4.80 -14.13
C VAL A 354 12.71 5.38 -13.53
N HIS A 355 12.79 5.96 -12.34
CA HIS A 355 11.65 6.62 -11.68
C HIS A 355 11.08 7.76 -12.54
N MET A 356 11.93 8.64 -13.07
CA MET A 356 11.49 9.75 -13.93
C MET A 356 10.89 9.29 -15.26
N ARG A 357 11.44 8.24 -15.89
CA ARG A 357 10.86 7.65 -17.10
C ARG A 357 9.45 7.13 -16.85
N TRP A 358 9.25 6.43 -15.74
CA TRP A 358 7.94 5.90 -15.36
C TRP A 358 6.97 7.01 -14.95
N SER A 359 7.41 7.98 -14.15
CA SER A 359 6.59 9.12 -13.73
C SER A 359 6.09 9.96 -14.90
N LYS A 360 6.90 10.05 -15.98
CA LYS A 360 6.56 10.74 -17.24
C LYS A 360 5.86 9.83 -18.27
N ASN A 361 5.37 8.66 -17.88
CA ASN A 361 4.70 7.69 -18.76
C ASN A 361 5.54 7.19 -19.96
N LYS A 362 6.89 7.33 -19.92
CA LYS A 362 7.81 6.76 -20.91
C LYS A 362 8.10 5.27 -20.64
N LEU A 363 7.62 4.76 -19.53
CA LEU A 363 7.73 3.39 -19.07
C LEU A 363 6.37 2.99 -18.49
N GLN A 364 5.83 1.85 -18.91
CA GLN A 364 4.53 1.36 -18.45
C GLN A 364 4.63 0.73 -17.06
N VAL A 365 5.63 -0.14 -16.86
CA VAL A 365 5.74 -0.96 -15.64
C VAL A 365 7.08 -0.75 -14.96
N ILE A 366 7.06 -0.53 -13.65
CA ILE A 366 8.23 -0.74 -12.79
C ILE A 366 8.10 -2.08 -12.09
N VAL A 367 9.15 -2.88 -12.19
CA VAL A 367 9.31 -4.11 -11.43
C VAL A 367 10.25 -3.83 -10.26
N GLY A 368 9.75 -3.88 -9.02
CA GLY A 368 10.53 -3.45 -7.87
C GLY A 368 10.44 -4.37 -6.66
N THR A 369 11.42 -4.22 -5.76
CA THR A 369 11.31 -4.71 -4.39
C THR A 369 10.57 -3.68 -3.53
N VAL A 370 10.39 -3.96 -2.23
CA VAL A 370 9.90 -2.98 -1.23
C VAL A 370 10.66 -1.65 -1.25
N ALA A 371 11.88 -1.61 -1.81
CA ALA A 371 12.65 -0.39 -2.00
C ALA A 371 11.99 0.60 -2.98
N PHE A 372 11.17 0.10 -3.94
CA PHE A 372 10.27 0.91 -4.76
C PHE A 372 8.96 1.08 -4.02
N GLY A 373 8.98 1.79 -2.96
CA GLY A 373 7.82 1.81 -2.09
C GLY A 373 7.52 3.19 -1.54
N MET A 374 8.19 3.57 -0.50
CA MET A 374 7.92 4.82 0.18
C MET A 374 8.29 6.01 -0.71
N GLY A 375 7.41 7.00 -0.79
CA GLY A 375 7.70 8.25 -1.49
C GLY A 375 7.20 8.40 -2.91
N ILE A 376 6.65 7.36 -3.52
CA ILE A 376 6.14 7.45 -4.88
C ILE A 376 4.79 8.18 -4.89
N ASN A 377 4.72 9.28 -5.63
CA ASN A 377 3.52 10.09 -5.76
C ASN A 377 3.01 10.16 -7.20
N LYS A 378 2.79 9.01 -7.84
CA LYS A 378 2.12 8.91 -9.14
C LYS A 378 0.65 8.56 -8.90
N PRO A 379 -0.31 9.45 -9.21
CA PRO A 379 -1.73 9.24 -8.91
C PRO A 379 -2.41 8.23 -9.83
N ASP A 380 -1.96 8.12 -11.07
CA ASP A 380 -2.56 7.38 -12.19
C ASP A 380 -2.03 5.95 -12.36
N VAL A 381 -1.60 5.30 -11.28
CA VAL A 381 -1.24 3.88 -11.30
C VAL A 381 -2.50 3.04 -11.37
N ARG A 382 -2.67 2.28 -12.45
CA ARG A 382 -3.91 1.49 -12.69
C ARG A 382 -3.85 0.09 -12.12
N PHE A 383 -2.67 -0.49 -11.96
CA PHE A 383 -2.54 -1.81 -11.37
C PHE A 383 -1.29 -1.94 -10.49
N VAL A 384 -1.44 -2.71 -9.43
CA VAL A 384 -0.32 -3.16 -8.59
C VAL A 384 -0.39 -4.68 -8.49
N ILE A 385 0.67 -5.33 -8.95
CA ILE A 385 0.78 -6.80 -8.94
C ILE A 385 1.87 -7.19 -7.94
N HIS A 386 1.53 -8.07 -7.01
CA HIS A 386 2.51 -8.73 -6.16
C HIS A 386 2.82 -10.11 -6.76
N HIS A 387 3.96 -10.21 -7.43
CA HIS A 387 4.48 -11.50 -7.91
C HIS A 387 4.87 -12.41 -6.75
N SER A 388 5.23 -11.82 -5.62
CA SER A 388 5.60 -12.52 -4.39
C SER A 388 4.85 -11.94 -3.20
N LEU A 389 4.62 -12.79 -2.17
CA LEU A 389 3.92 -12.42 -0.95
C LEU A 389 4.60 -11.27 -0.23
N SER A 390 3.85 -10.27 0.23
CA SER A 390 4.34 -9.22 1.12
C SER A 390 4.56 -9.79 2.54
N LYS A 391 5.39 -9.13 3.34
CA LYS A 391 5.74 -9.61 4.68
C LYS A 391 4.67 -9.39 5.75
N SER A 392 3.67 -8.54 5.47
CA SER A 392 2.54 -8.27 6.37
C SER A 392 1.33 -7.70 5.64
N ILE A 393 0.19 -7.66 6.30
CA ILE A 393 -1.03 -7.01 5.79
C ILE A 393 -0.82 -5.50 5.62
N GLU A 394 -0.10 -4.85 6.53
CA GLU A 394 0.20 -3.41 6.47
C GLU A 394 1.07 -3.09 5.26
N THR A 395 2.13 -3.88 5.04
CA THR A 395 3.01 -3.71 3.88
C THR A 395 2.23 -3.90 2.59
N TYR A 396 1.40 -4.96 2.50
CA TYR A 396 0.56 -5.21 1.33
C TYR A 396 -0.45 -4.07 1.10
N TYR A 397 -1.10 -3.59 2.16
CA TYR A 397 -2.04 -2.46 2.08
C TYR A 397 -1.35 -1.18 1.62
N GLN A 398 -0.14 -0.89 2.10
CA GLN A 398 0.65 0.28 1.71
C GLN A 398 1.11 0.19 0.24
N GLU A 399 1.59 -0.98 -0.19
CA GLU A 399 2.06 -1.23 -1.56
C GLU A 399 0.91 -1.22 -2.56
N SER A 400 -0.17 -1.95 -2.30
CA SER A 400 -1.38 -1.97 -3.13
C SER A 400 -2.09 -0.62 -3.17
N GLY A 401 -2.04 0.13 -2.07
CA GLY A 401 -2.61 1.47 -1.94
C GLY A 401 -1.97 2.55 -2.83
N ARG A 402 -0.89 2.21 -3.57
CA ARG A 402 -0.30 3.09 -4.60
C ARG A 402 -1.17 3.17 -5.84
N ALA A 403 -1.99 2.14 -6.10
CA ALA A 403 -2.95 2.16 -7.18
C ALA A 403 -4.06 3.19 -6.94
N GLY A 404 -4.55 3.82 -8.02
CA GLY A 404 -5.74 4.64 -8.02
C GLY A 404 -5.77 5.78 -7.01
N ARG A 405 -4.68 6.51 -6.81
CA ARG A 405 -4.66 7.68 -5.90
C ARG A 405 -5.49 8.85 -6.40
N ASP A 406 -5.77 8.87 -7.69
CA ASP A 406 -6.67 9.81 -8.36
C ASP A 406 -8.17 9.47 -8.15
N GLY A 407 -8.48 8.35 -7.50
CA GLY A 407 -9.84 7.89 -7.25
C GLY A 407 -10.42 7.01 -8.35
N LEU A 408 -9.73 6.85 -9.48
CA LEU A 408 -10.19 5.98 -10.56
C LEU A 408 -10.03 4.50 -10.21
N PRO A 409 -10.89 3.62 -10.78
CA PRO A 409 -10.82 2.18 -10.59
C PRO A 409 -9.44 1.62 -10.95
N SER A 410 -8.91 0.78 -10.08
CA SER A 410 -7.59 0.17 -10.23
C SER A 410 -7.57 -1.22 -9.63
N GLU A 411 -6.65 -2.07 -10.09
CA GLU A 411 -6.59 -3.46 -9.67
C GLU A 411 -5.35 -3.78 -8.84
N CYS A 412 -5.54 -4.57 -7.77
CA CYS A 412 -4.49 -5.07 -6.90
C CYS A 412 -4.51 -6.60 -6.93
N ILE A 413 -3.49 -7.21 -7.53
CA ILE A 413 -3.38 -8.65 -7.72
C ILE A 413 -2.24 -9.16 -6.86
N LEU A 414 -2.49 -10.22 -6.07
CA LEU A 414 -1.45 -10.91 -5.32
C LEU A 414 -1.37 -12.36 -5.80
N PHE A 415 -0.20 -12.77 -6.29
CA PHE A 415 0.10 -14.17 -6.61
C PHE A 415 0.59 -14.88 -5.36
N PHE A 416 -0.10 -15.95 -4.97
CA PHE A 416 0.17 -16.70 -3.76
C PHE A 416 0.40 -18.18 -4.05
N ARG A 417 1.45 -18.75 -3.45
CA ARG A 417 1.71 -20.19 -3.38
C ARG A 417 2.24 -20.55 -2.01
N SER A 418 1.70 -21.60 -1.41
CA SER A 418 2.08 -22.04 -0.05
C SER A 418 3.56 -22.41 0.06
N ALA A 419 4.15 -22.96 -1.00
CA ALA A 419 5.57 -23.30 -1.06
C ALA A 419 6.53 -22.09 -0.92
N ASP A 420 6.06 -20.88 -1.16
CA ASP A 420 6.88 -19.67 -1.04
C ASP A 420 6.95 -19.15 0.42
N VAL A 421 6.08 -19.61 1.32
CA VAL A 421 5.97 -19.14 2.71
C VAL A 421 7.24 -19.40 3.53
N PRO A 422 7.86 -20.62 3.53
CA PRO A 422 9.07 -20.87 4.31
C PRO A 422 10.26 -19.98 3.94
N ARG A 423 10.34 -19.56 2.68
CA ARG A 423 11.34 -18.58 2.22
C ARG A 423 11.09 -17.19 2.82
N GLN A 424 9.83 -16.79 2.96
CA GLN A 424 9.46 -15.52 3.56
C GLN A 424 9.64 -15.57 5.09
N SER A 425 9.21 -16.65 5.74
CA SER A 425 9.34 -16.83 7.20
C SER A 425 10.79 -16.81 7.65
N SER A 426 11.72 -17.41 6.88
CA SER A 426 13.15 -17.38 7.17
C SER A 426 13.79 -15.99 7.06
N MET A 427 13.11 -15.00 6.49
CA MET A 427 13.58 -13.62 6.44
C MET A 427 13.03 -12.73 7.55
N VAL A 428 11.89 -13.08 8.13
CA VAL A 428 11.20 -12.23 9.11
C VAL A 428 11.21 -12.82 10.54
N PHE A 429 11.70 -14.06 10.75
CA PHE A 429 11.62 -14.72 12.04
C PHE A 429 12.38 -14.01 13.16
N TYR A 430 13.40 -13.21 12.85
CA TYR A 430 14.15 -12.41 13.80
C TYR A 430 13.50 -11.06 14.13
N GLU A 431 12.50 -10.63 13.34
CA GLU A 431 11.71 -9.43 13.63
C GLU A 431 10.72 -9.75 14.76
N TYR A 432 10.52 -8.82 15.69
CA TYR A 432 9.73 -9.03 16.92
C TYR A 432 8.33 -9.62 16.69
N SER A 433 7.62 -9.20 15.63
CA SER A 433 6.30 -9.71 15.25
C SER A 433 6.31 -10.29 13.82
N GLY A 434 7.49 -10.57 13.26
CA GLY A 434 7.65 -10.88 11.86
C GLY A 434 6.84 -12.09 11.39
N LEU A 435 6.92 -13.20 12.13
CA LEU A 435 6.17 -14.43 11.81
C LEU A 435 4.66 -14.23 11.95
N GLN A 436 4.19 -13.56 13.00
CA GLN A 436 2.77 -13.33 13.20
C GLN A 436 2.21 -12.48 12.06
N ASN A 437 2.89 -11.39 11.70
CA ASN A 437 2.50 -10.51 10.61
C ASN A 437 2.48 -11.24 9.26
N LEU A 438 3.46 -12.13 9.02
CA LEU A 438 3.48 -12.97 7.82
C LEU A 438 2.33 -13.97 7.82
N TYR A 439 2.03 -14.63 8.94
CA TYR A 439 0.93 -15.58 9.01
C TYR A 439 -0.44 -14.90 8.82
N ASP A 440 -0.59 -13.65 9.23
CA ASP A 440 -1.82 -12.90 9.00
C ASP A 440 -2.09 -12.64 7.50
N ILE A 441 -1.05 -12.27 6.73
CA ILE A 441 -1.22 -12.15 5.26
C ILE A 441 -1.37 -13.50 4.58
N VAL A 442 -0.78 -14.58 5.10
CA VAL A 442 -1.01 -15.94 4.60
C VAL A 442 -2.47 -16.35 4.82
N ARG A 443 -3.07 -16.09 6.00
CA ARG A 443 -4.51 -16.30 6.26
C ARG A 443 -5.38 -15.51 5.28
N TYR A 444 -5.01 -14.27 5.01
CA TYR A 444 -5.67 -13.44 4.00
C TYR A 444 -5.65 -14.10 2.62
N CYS A 445 -4.51 -14.65 2.21
CA CYS A 445 -4.36 -15.30 0.91
C CYS A 445 -5.11 -16.64 0.83
N GLN A 446 -5.08 -17.44 1.90
CA GLN A 446 -5.72 -18.76 1.95
C GLN A 446 -7.24 -18.70 1.97
N SER A 447 -7.84 -17.62 2.48
CA SER A 447 -9.29 -17.52 2.55
C SER A 447 -9.91 -17.30 1.16
N LYS A 448 -10.91 -18.13 0.81
CA LYS A 448 -11.69 -18.04 -0.43
C LYS A 448 -13.12 -17.56 -0.20
N THR A 449 -13.56 -17.48 1.07
CA THR A 449 -14.92 -17.06 1.46
C THR A 449 -14.96 -15.67 2.04
N LYS A 450 -13.96 -15.28 2.82
CA LYS A 450 -13.96 -13.98 3.54
C LYS A 450 -13.64 -12.82 2.59
N CYS A 451 -14.39 -11.74 2.73
CA CYS A 451 -14.18 -10.53 1.98
C CYS A 451 -12.74 -10.00 2.18
N ARG A 452 -12.02 -9.69 1.06
CA ARG A 452 -10.65 -9.15 1.09
C ARG A 452 -10.58 -7.81 1.81
N ARG A 453 -11.58 -6.95 1.64
CA ARG A 453 -11.62 -5.62 2.27
C ARG A 453 -11.95 -5.69 3.75
N SER A 454 -12.84 -6.62 4.16
CA SER A 454 -13.16 -6.84 5.58
C SER A 454 -11.93 -7.32 6.37
N ALA A 455 -10.97 -7.98 5.73
CA ALA A 455 -9.71 -8.33 6.37
C ALA A 455 -8.90 -7.09 6.77
N PHE A 456 -8.84 -6.05 5.92
CA PHE A 456 -8.21 -4.77 6.26
C PHE A 456 -8.94 -4.05 7.38
N PHE A 457 -10.28 -3.95 7.32
CA PHE A 457 -11.07 -3.32 8.39
C PHE A 457 -10.81 -3.96 9.74
N ARG A 458 -10.83 -5.29 9.80
CA ARG A 458 -10.53 -6.05 11.03
C ARG A 458 -9.11 -5.78 11.52
N HIS A 459 -8.12 -5.84 10.62
CA HIS A 459 -6.72 -5.65 10.97
C HIS A 459 -6.43 -4.26 11.55
N PHE A 460 -7.05 -3.21 10.99
CA PHE A 460 -6.89 -1.83 11.47
C PHE A 460 -7.92 -1.42 12.53
N GLY A 461 -8.79 -2.34 12.97
CA GLY A 461 -9.76 -2.09 14.03
C GLY A 461 -10.93 -1.20 13.61
N GLU A 462 -11.29 -1.21 12.33
CA GLU A 462 -12.45 -0.50 11.80
C GLU A 462 -13.68 -1.42 11.72
N PRO A 463 -14.91 -0.88 11.84
CA PRO A 463 -16.11 -1.63 11.54
C PRO A 463 -16.13 -2.12 10.10
N SER A 464 -16.56 -3.36 9.89
CA SER A 464 -16.70 -3.91 8.54
C SER A 464 -17.74 -3.11 7.73
N GLN A 465 -17.43 -2.86 6.46
CA GLN A 465 -18.30 -2.19 5.51
C GLN A 465 -18.58 -3.11 4.33
N ASP A 466 -19.72 -2.91 3.67
CA ASP A 466 -20.09 -3.71 2.52
C ASP A 466 -19.06 -3.56 1.38
N CYS A 467 -18.69 -4.69 0.83
CA CYS A 467 -17.72 -4.75 -0.26
C CYS A 467 -18.31 -4.36 -1.62
N ASN A 468 -19.62 -4.51 -1.80
CA ASN A 468 -20.32 -4.27 -3.08
C ASN A 468 -19.67 -5.00 -4.28
N GLY A 469 -19.14 -6.21 -4.07
CA GLY A 469 -18.49 -6.97 -5.13
C GLY A 469 -17.12 -6.46 -5.58
N ILE A 470 -16.46 -5.58 -4.81
CA ILE A 470 -15.16 -4.97 -5.19
C ILE A 470 -13.96 -5.81 -4.69
N CYS A 471 -14.12 -7.13 -4.61
CA CYS A 471 -13.01 -8.09 -4.44
C CYS A 471 -13.36 -9.42 -5.08
N ASP A 472 -12.35 -10.25 -5.32
CA ASP A 472 -12.52 -11.58 -5.95
C ASP A 472 -13.53 -12.46 -5.21
N ASN A 473 -13.40 -12.60 -3.89
CA ASN A 473 -14.28 -13.45 -3.08
C ASN A 473 -15.75 -12.99 -3.08
N CYS A 474 -16.01 -11.69 -3.16
CA CYS A 474 -17.37 -11.16 -3.18
C CYS A 474 -17.97 -11.05 -4.59
N ALA A 475 -17.12 -10.86 -5.62
CA ALA A 475 -17.57 -10.75 -7.01
C ALA A 475 -17.83 -12.10 -7.66
N LEU A 476 -17.06 -13.12 -7.24
CA LEU A 476 -17.17 -14.48 -7.74
C LEU A 476 -18.04 -15.25 -6.73
N SER A 477 -19.32 -15.46 -7.03
CA SER A 477 -20.18 -16.42 -6.30
C SER A 477 -19.77 -17.86 -6.67
N SER A 478 -18.48 -18.20 -6.44
CA SER A 478 -18.03 -19.57 -6.61
C SER A 478 -18.55 -20.41 -5.44
N GLU A 479 -19.04 -21.60 -5.73
CA GLU A 479 -19.33 -22.60 -4.71
C GLU A 479 -18.03 -23.01 -4.01
N VAL A 480 -17.68 -22.31 -2.94
CA VAL A 480 -16.59 -22.70 -2.07
C VAL A 480 -17.12 -23.76 -1.11
N LYS A 481 -16.51 -24.94 -1.12
CA LYS A 481 -16.82 -26.01 -0.20
C LYS A 481 -15.81 -26.04 0.92
N GLU A 482 -16.26 -26.11 2.15
CA GLU A 482 -15.40 -26.45 3.29
C GLU A 482 -15.27 -27.99 3.35
N VAL A 483 -14.06 -28.48 3.29
CA VAL A 483 -13.73 -29.90 3.43
C VAL A 483 -13.07 -30.09 4.79
N ASP A 484 -13.55 -31.06 5.57
CA ASP A 484 -12.88 -31.46 6.80
C ASP A 484 -11.66 -32.31 6.45
N VAL A 485 -10.48 -31.81 6.84
CA VAL A 485 -9.19 -32.44 6.61
C VAL A 485 -8.51 -32.85 7.93
N SER A 486 -9.31 -33.02 8.98
CA SER A 486 -8.79 -33.34 10.34
C SER A 486 -8.02 -34.64 10.37
N ASP A 487 -8.47 -35.70 9.70
CA ASP A 487 -7.78 -36.99 9.73
C ASP A 487 -6.46 -36.94 8.95
N LEU A 488 -6.44 -36.26 7.82
CA LEU A 488 -5.19 -36.01 7.07
C LEU A 488 -4.23 -35.14 7.90
N SER A 489 -4.77 -34.17 8.64
CA SER A 489 -3.99 -33.31 9.52
C SER A 489 -3.38 -34.08 10.68
N LYS A 490 -4.10 -35.03 11.32
CA LYS A 490 -3.57 -35.94 12.33
C LYS A 490 -2.42 -36.78 11.77
N LEU A 491 -2.55 -37.27 10.54
CA LEU A 491 -1.52 -38.03 9.88
C LEU A 491 -0.24 -37.22 9.68
N VAL A 492 -0.37 -35.96 9.18
CA VAL A 492 0.76 -35.04 9.02
C VAL A 492 1.45 -34.79 10.37
N VAL A 493 0.68 -34.52 11.44
CA VAL A 493 1.21 -34.29 12.79
C VAL A 493 1.92 -35.52 13.34
N SER A 494 1.34 -36.72 13.17
CA SER A 494 2.00 -37.99 13.59
C SER A 494 3.33 -38.22 12.84
N MET A 495 3.41 -37.88 11.57
CA MET A 495 4.66 -37.97 10.79
C MET A 495 5.74 -36.99 11.29
N VAL A 496 5.34 -35.78 11.69
CA VAL A 496 6.26 -34.81 12.30
C VAL A 496 6.76 -35.35 13.65
N GLN A 497 5.85 -35.89 14.46
CA GLN A 497 6.20 -36.52 15.76
C GLN A 497 7.16 -37.70 15.60
N GLU A 498 6.91 -38.62 14.64
CA GLU A 498 7.80 -39.73 14.31
C GLU A 498 9.19 -39.26 13.86
N THR A 499 9.24 -38.16 13.11
CA THR A 499 10.48 -37.60 12.59
C THR A 499 11.30 -36.96 13.73
N GLN A 500 10.66 -36.25 14.65
CA GLN A 500 11.29 -35.68 15.83
C GLN A 500 11.77 -36.76 16.82
N ALA A 501 10.98 -37.82 17.00
CA ALA A 501 11.39 -38.95 17.87
C ALA A 501 12.66 -39.68 17.36
N LYS A 502 13.00 -39.53 16.07
CA LYS A 502 14.23 -40.07 15.46
C LYS A 502 15.35 -39.02 15.38
N ASP A 503 15.20 -37.89 16.06
CA ASP A 503 16.11 -36.73 16.01
C ASP A 503 16.39 -36.25 14.58
N GLN A 504 15.38 -36.36 13.71
CA GLN A 504 15.45 -35.90 12.34
C GLN A 504 14.66 -34.62 12.17
N ARG A 505 15.17 -33.72 11.36
CA ARG A 505 14.49 -32.47 10.97
C ARG A 505 13.88 -32.61 9.58
N VAL A 506 12.75 -31.98 9.37
CA VAL A 506 12.03 -32.02 8.09
C VAL A 506 11.54 -30.63 7.72
N THR A 507 11.81 -30.23 6.48
CA THR A 507 11.22 -29.00 5.92
C THR A 507 9.80 -29.29 5.42
N MET A 508 9.02 -28.24 5.19
CA MET A 508 7.66 -28.36 4.65
C MET A 508 7.63 -29.19 3.35
N LEU A 509 8.53 -28.91 2.42
CA LEU A 509 8.58 -29.63 1.13
C LEU A 509 8.92 -31.11 1.32
N GLN A 510 9.90 -31.41 2.17
CA GLN A 510 10.27 -32.80 2.50
C GLN A 510 9.13 -33.54 3.21
N LEU A 511 8.37 -32.84 4.07
CA LEU A 511 7.21 -33.43 4.74
C LEU A 511 6.10 -33.76 3.72
N GLY A 512 5.83 -32.86 2.78
CA GLY A 512 4.89 -33.11 1.68
C GLY A 512 5.31 -34.30 0.79
N ASP A 513 6.59 -34.41 0.44
CA ASP A 513 7.11 -35.54 -0.33
C ASP A 513 7.04 -36.86 0.46
N LYS A 514 7.38 -36.86 1.77
CA LYS A 514 7.22 -38.03 2.65
C LYS A 514 5.77 -38.48 2.75
N LEU A 515 4.80 -37.55 2.87
CA LEU A 515 3.38 -37.86 2.94
C LEU A 515 2.91 -38.56 1.66
N ARG A 516 3.29 -38.05 0.49
CA ARG A 516 2.94 -38.64 -0.82
C ARG A 516 3.51 -40.04 -1.00
N ASN A 517 4.73 -40.25 -0.54
CA ASN A 517 5.40 -41.56 -0.72
C ASN A 517 4.85 -42.62 0.24
N LYS A 518 4.50 -42.27 1.47
CA LYS A 518 4.02 -43.19 2.52
C LYS A 518 2.53 -43.55 2.34
N HIS A 519 1.72 -42.64 1.78
CA HIS A 519 0.27 -42.79 1.64
C HIS A 519 -0.20 -42.52 0.21
N LYS A 520 0.16 -43.43 -0.70
CA LYS A 520 -0.14 -43.33 -2.13
C LYS A 520 -1.65 -43.24 -2.45
N ASP A 521 -2.48 -43.90 -1.68
CA ASP A 521 -3.95 -43.89 -1.87
C ASP A 521 -4.54 -42.53 -1.55
N LEU A 522 -4.12 -41.88 -0.44
CA LEU A 522 -4.51 -40.51 -0.09
C LEU A 522 -3.89 -39.46 -1.02
N SER A 523 -2.71 -39.72 -1.54
CA SER A 523 -2.01 -38.81 -2.44
C SER A 523 -2.54 -38.88 -3.90
N ALA A 524 -3.32 -39.87 -4.26
CA ALA A 524 -4.01 -39.93 -5.56
C ALA A 524 -5.16 -38.90 -5.62
N GLU A 525 -5.75 -38.53 -4.46
CA GLU A 525 -6.83 -37.57 -4.37
C GLU A 525 -6.36 -36.11 -4.20
N LEU A 526 -5.14 -35.87 -3.67
CA LEU A 526 -4.62 -34.54 -3.36
C LEU A 526 -3.42 -34.17 -4.24
N LYS A 527 -3.50 -33.01 -4.89
CA LYS A 527 -2.37 -32.41 -5.60
C LYS A 527 -1.29 -31.97 -4.63
N ARG A 528 -0.05 -31.87 -5.11
CA ARG A 528 1.10 -31.40 -4.31
C ARG A 528 0.83 -30.04 -3.65
N ASP A 529 0.28 -29.12 -4.40
CA ASP A 529 0.01 -27.77 -3.91
C ASP A 529 -1.04 -27.75 -2.78
N GLU A 530 -2.00 -28.70 -2.79
CA GLU A 530 -3.00 -28.85 -1.73
C GLU A 530 -2.39 -29.39 -0.43
N ILE A 531 -1.39 -30.29 -0.54
CA ILE A 531 -0.63 -30.79 0.62
C ILE A 531 0.22 -29.64 1.22
N GLU A 532 0.92 -28.89 0.37
CA GLU A 532 1.69 -27.71 0.79
C GLU A 532 0.77 -26.68 1.46
N HIS A 533 -0.42 -26.48 0.92
CA HIS A 533 -1.44 -25.59 1.49
C HIS A 533 -1.91 -26.08 2.87
N LEU A 534 -2.15 -27.38 3.05
CA LEU A 534 -2.50 -27.98 4.33
C LEU A 534 -1.41 -27.77 5.36
N VAL A 535 -0.14 -28.08 5.05
CA VAL A 535 0.97 -27.93 6.00
C VAL A 535 1.11 -26.47 6.45
N ILE A 536 1.03 -25.52 5.52
CA ILE A 536 1.06 -24.09 5.87
C ILE A 536 -0.14 -23.70 6.72
N LYS A 537 -1.33 -24.21 6.43
CA LYS A 537 -2.52 -23.98 7.26
C LYS A 537 -2.32 -24.49 8.68
N LEU A 538 -1.73 -25.68 8.86
CA LEU A 538 -1.43 -26.22 10.19
C LEU A 538 -0.40 -25.37 10.96
N ILE A 539 0.58 -24.78 10.26
CA ILE A 539 1.54 -23.84 10.85
C ILE A 539 0.82 -22.54 11.27
N VAL A 540 0.04 -21.99 10.40
CA VAL A 540 -0.70 -20.74 10.63
C VAL A 540 -1.73 -20.91 11.75
N ASP A 541 -2.35 -22.10 11.88
CA ASP A 541 -3.31 -22.44 12.94
C ASP A 541 -2.63 -22.95 14.22
N SER A 542 -1.30 -22.83 14.33
CA SER A 542 -0.48 -23.20 15.49
C SER A 542 -0.57 -24.70 15.88
N VAL A 543 -0.97 -25.56 14.97
CA VAL A 543 -0.91 -27.03 15.13
C VAL A 543 0.51 -27.52 14.87
N LEU A 544 1.18 -26.93 13.90
CA LEU A 544 2.62 -27.08 13.66
C LEU A 544 3.28 -25.72 13.88
N LYS A 545 4.61 -25.69 13.99
CA LYS A 545 5.40 -24.47 14.05
C LYS A 545 6.65 -24.59 13.20
N GLU A 546 7.23 -23.47 12.81
CA GLU A 546 8.52 -23.41 12.15
C GLU A 546 9.63 -23.18 13.17
N GLU A 547 10.72 -23.91 13.04
CA GLU A 547 11.98 -23.71 13.75
C GLU A 547 13.09 -23.38 12.76
N PHE A 548 13.85 -22.32 13.05
CA PHE A 548 14.83 -21.79 12.10
C PHE A 548 16.24 -22.18 12.51
N GLN A 549 17.00 -22.66 11.52
CA GLN A 549 18.41 -22.97 11.70
C GLN A 549 19.25 -22.26 10.66
N HIS A 550 20.23 -21.51 11.14
CA HIS A 550 21.24 -20.91 10.27
C HIS A 550 22.26 -21.95 9.82
N THR A 551 22.52 -21.95 8.52
CA THR A 551 23.67 -22.60 7.92
C THR A 551 24.59 -21.52 7.34
N PRO A 552 25.85 -21.82 7.01
CA PRO A 552 26.75 -20.83 6.38
C PRO A 552 26.18 -20.19 5.08
N TYR A 553 25.21 -20.86 4.44
CA TYR A 553 24.68 -20.45 3.14
C TYR A 553 23.22 -19.98 3.17
N SER A 554 22.44 -20.40 4.18
CA SER A 554 21.01 -20.11 4.22
C SER A 554 20.41 -20.31 5.61
N THR A 555 19.23 -19.74 5.85
CA THR A 555 18.38 -20.07 6.99
C THR A 555 17.29 -21.02 6.53
N ASN A 556 17.24 -22.20 7.13
CA ASN A 556 16.24 -23.22 6.83
C ASN A 556 15.13 -23.21 7.89
N ALA A 557 13.87 -23.28 7.42
CA ALA A 557 12.70 -23.45 8.25
C ALA A 557 12.33 -24.93 8.32
N TYR A 558 12.39 -25.52 9.51
CA TYR A 558 12.00 -26.88 9.82
C TYR A 558 10.64 -26.91 10.47
N VAL A 559 9.84 -27.92 10.16
CA VAL A 559 8.49 -28.09 10.72
C VAL A 559 8.58 -28.95 11.96
N THR A 560 8.00 -28.46 13.04
CA THR A 560 7.95 -29.14 14.33
C THR A 560 6.55 -29.09 14.93
N MET A 561 6.33 -29.80 16.04
CA MET A 561 5.04 -29.84 16.74
C MET A 561 4.70 -28.46 17.30
N GLY A 562 3.50 -27.98 17.00
CA GLY A 562 2.98 -26.74 17.54
C GLY A 562 2.18 -26.94 18.84
N PRO A 563 1.81 -25.85 19.53
CA PRO A 563 1.11 -25.93 20.82
C PRO A 563 -0.27 -26.61 20.75
N LEU A 564 -0.93 -26.56 19.59
CA LEU A 564 -2.27 -27.14 19.41
C LEU A 564 -2.26 -28.56 18.80
N ALA A 565 -1.09 -29.15 18.56
CA ALA A 565 -0.95 -30.48 17.97
C ALA A 565 -1.67 -31.56 18.76
N ASN A 566 -1.51 -31.58 20.09
CA ASN A 566 -2.14 -32.54 20.99
C ASN A 566 -3.67 -32.42 20.99
N GLN A 567 -4.22 -31.24 20.86
CA GLN A 567 -5.67 -31.04 20.77
C GLN A 567 -6.25 -31.64 19.48
N LEU A 568 -5.52 -31.53 18.37
CA LEU A 568 -5.90 -32.17 17.12
C LEU A 568 -5.83 -33.70 17.21
N LEU A 569 -4.74 -34.25 17.76
CA LEU A 569 -4.56 -35.70 17.91
C LEU A 569 -5.65 -36.31 18.81
N GLN A 570 -6.08 -35.59 19.85
CA GLN A 570 -7.16 -35.99 20.76
C GLN A 570 -8.57 -35.74 20.16
N GLY A 571 -8.69 -35.22 18.95
CA GLY A 571 -9.97 -34.92 18.31
C GLY A 571 -10.73 -33.72 18.91
N ARG A 572 -10.08 -32.91 19.75
CA ARG A 572 -10.67 -31.68 20.34
C ARG A 572 -10.64 -30.48 19.41
N LYS A 573 -9.84 -30.53 18.35
CA LYS A 573 -9.72 -29.50 17.31
C LYS A 573 -9.98 -30.13 15.95
N THR A 574 -10.77 -29.48 15.12
CA THR A 574 -11.03 -29.85 13.72
C THR A 574 -10.33 -28.88 12.79
N ILE A 575 -9.85 -29.37 11.65
CA ILE A 575 -9.20 -28.55 10.61
C ILE A 575 -10.05 -28.62 9.34
N LYS A 576 -10.47 -27.46 8.86
CA LYS A 576 -11.22 -27.33 7.63
C LYS A 576 -10.45 -26.56 6.58
N MET A 577 -10.52 -26.98 5.33
CA MET A 577 -9.95 -26.28 4.17
C MET A 577 -11.05 -25.81 3.23
N GLU A 578 -10.87 -24.60 2.71
CA GLU A 578 -11.76 -24.05 1.68
C GLU A 578 -11.26 -24.47 0.29
N THR A 579 -12.07 -25.23 -0.47
CA THR A 579 -11.77 -25.66 -1.83
C THR A 579 -12.76 -25.03 -2.80
N SER A 580 -12.28 -24.56 -3.95
CA SER A 580 -13.10 -23.93 -4.99
C SER A 580 -13.20 -24.83 -6.22
N SER A 581 -14.42 -25.08 -6.69
CA SER A 581 -14.67 -26.05 -7.76
C SER A 581 -14.57 -25.52 -9.19
N LYS A 582 -14.33 -24.26 -9.48
CA LYS A 582 -13.99 -23.71 -10.82
C LYS A 582 -13.63 -22.23 -10.77
N GLN A 583 -12.62 -21.82 -11.57
CA GLN A 583 -12.38 -20.43 -11.93
C GLN A 583 -13.41 -20.00 -12.99
N THR A 584 -14.34 -19.13 -12.64
CA THR A 584 -15.21 -18.45 -13.59
C THR A 584 -14.54 -17.23 -14.21
N LYS A 585 -14.80 -16.99 -15.51
CA LYS A 585 -14.25 -15.86 -16.25
C LYS A 585 -14.58 -14.53 -15.56
N LYS A 586 -13.55 -13.70 -15.38
CA LYS A 586 -13.61 -12.37 -14.74
C LYS A 586 -14.58 -11.43 -15.46
N PRO A 587 -15.29 -10.54 -14.73
CA PRO A 587 -15.95 -9.40 -15.35
C PRO A 587 -14.87 -8.46 -15.90
N LYS A 588 -14.90 -8.18 -17.20
CA LYS A 588 -14.05 -7.16 -17.84
C LYS A 588 -14.52 -5.79 -17.35
N ARG A 589 -13.73 -5.13 -16.53
CA ARG A 589 -13.88 -3.70 -16.23
C ARG A 589 -13.02 -2.93 -17.22
N SER A 590 -13.61 -2.45 -18.31
CA SER A 590 -12.94 -1.49 -19.18
C SER A 590 -13.17 -0.08 -18.63
N LEU A 591 -12.10 0.60 -18.30
CA LEU A 591 -12.08 2.05 -18.14
C LEU A 591 -11.84 2.63 -19.53
N SER A 592 -12.86 3.21 -20.14
CA SER A 592 -12.68 4.10 -21.28
C SER A 592 -12.81 5.54 -20.78
N PHE A 593 -11.77 6.33 -20.91
CA PHE A 593 -11.93 7.78 -20.91
C PHE A 593 -12.86 8.17 -22.05
N SER A 594 -13.69 9.19 -21.85
CA SER A 594 -14.43 9.81 -22.94
C SER A 594 -13.45 10.44 -23.94
N GLY A 595 -13.87 10.68 -25.17
CA GLY A 595 -13.00 11.22 -26.22
C GLY A 595 -12.21 12.46 -25.79
N LEU A 596 -12.85 13.42 -25.10
CA LEU A 596 -12.21 14.64 -24.61
C LEU A 596 -11.26 14.39 -23.43
N GLU A 597 -11.61 13.51 -22.50
CA GLU A 597 -10.72 13.15 -21.38
C GLU A 597 -9.41 12.55 -21.86
N LEU A 598 -9.46 11.72 -22.92
CA LEU A 598 -8.27 11.14 -23.53
C LEU A 598 -7.37 12.23 -24.15
N LYS A 599 -7.95 13.20 -24.84
CA LYS A 599 -7.24 14.32 -25.44
C LYS A 599 -6.58 15.23 -24.42
N LEU A 600 -7.28 15.54 -23.35
CA LEU A 600 -6.72 16.30 -22.22
C LEU A 600 -5.61 15.53 -21.49
N ASP A 601 -5.70 14.21 -21.42
CA ASP A 601 -4.63 13.37 -20.86
C ASP A 601 -3.40 13.35 -21.77
N GLU A 602 -3.56 13.32 -23.08
CA GLU A 602 -2.48 13.47 -24.05
C GLU A 602 -1.83 14.86 -23.92
N LEU A 603 -2.63 15.92 -23.90
CA LEU A 603 -2.17 17.31 -23.76
C LEU A 603 -1.33 17.55 -22.49
N ARG A 604 -1.78 17.07 -21.33
CA ARG A 604 -0.98 17.22 -20.10
C ARG A 604 0.36 16.48 -20.15
N LYS A 605 0.42 15.34 -20.86
CA LYS A 605 1.66 14.60 -21.11
C LYS A 605 2.62 15.38 -22.04
N GLU A 606 2.09 16.01 -23.08
CA GLU A 606 2.85 16.86 -24.00
C GLU A 606 3.42 18.10 -23.28
N ILE A 607 2.60 18.80 -22.51
CA ILE A 607 3.03 19.97 -21.72
C ILE A 607 4.16 19.58 -20.75
N SER A 608 3.98 18.47 -20.04
CA SER A 608 4.98 17.95 -19.13
C SER A 608 6.28 17.54 -19.82
N ALA A 609 6.20 17.00 -21.03
CA ALA A 609 7.34 16.60 -21.81
C ALA A 609 8.15 17.82 -22.33
N ALA A 610 7.46 18.90 -22.71
CA ALA A 610 8.06 20.13 -23.20
C ALA A 610 8.80 20.90 -22.09
N ASP A 611 8.23 20.97 -20.89
CA ASP A 611 8.84 21.65 -19.73
C ASP A 611 10.03 20.85 -19.13
N GLY A 612 9.99 19.52 -19.25
CA GLY A 612 11.07 18.63 -18.79
C GLY A 612 11.18 18.46 -17.27
N SER A 613 10.73 19.42 -16.47
CA SER A 613 10.84 19.45 -15.00
C SER A 613 9.52 19.13 -14.29
N ILE A 614 8.38 19.22 -14.95
CA ILE A 614 7.04 19.09 -14.38
C ILE A 614 6.47 17.69 -14.65
N LEU A 615 5.74 17.14 -13.69
CA LEU A 615 5.04 15.85 -13.87
C LEU A 615 3.63 16.06 -14.49
N PRO A 616 3.11 15.15 -15.33
CA PRO A 616 1.83 15.33 -16.02
C PRO A 616 0.65 15.66 -15.09
N HIS A 617 0.59 15.06 -13.93
CA HIS A 617 -0.48 15.28 -12.95
C HIS A 617 -0.41 16.64 -12.23
N THR A 618 0.72 17.33 -12.28
CA THR A 618 0.84 18.70 -11.74
C THR A 618 0.29 19.71 -12.74
N VAL A 619 0.33 19.42 -14.03
CA VAL A 619 -0.32 20.22 -15.07
C VAL A 619 -1.84 20.16 -14.90
N LEU A 620 -2.41 18.96 -15.05
CA LEU A 620 -3.84 18.69 -14.82
C LEU A 620 -4.00 17.41 -14.02
N SER A 621 -4.72 17.48 -12.89
CA SER A 621 -5.13 16.27 -12.18
C SER A 621 -6.23 15.53 -12.95
N THR A 622 -6.39 14.23 -12.70
CA THR A 622 -7.45 13.44 -13.34
C THR A 622 -8.85 13.97 -12.99
N GLN A 623 -9.04 14.53 -11.78
CA GLN A 623 -10.29 15.18 -11.39
C GLN A 623 -10.54 16.46 -12.19
N GLN A 624 -9.51 17.27 -12.44
CA GLN A 624 -9.61 18.47 -13.28
C GLN A 624 -9.95 18.11 -14.71
N ILE A 625 -9.32 17.08 -15.28
CA ILE A 625 -9.66 16.55 -16.61
C ILE A 625 -11.13 16.14 -16.67
N SER A 626 -11.63 15.38 -15.71
CA SER A 626 -13.05 14.98 -15.70
C SER A 626 -13.99 16.17 -15.53
N SER A 627 -13.62 17.17 -14.73
CA SER A 627 -14.40 18.40 -14.57
C SER A 627 -14.43 19.23 -15.84
N ILE A 628 -13.30 19.40 -16.53
CA ILE A 628 -13.21 20.09 -17.82
C ILE A 628 -14.05 19.35 -18.88
N SER A 629 -13.95 18.02 -18.94
CA SER A 629 -14.72 17.21 -19.89
C SER A 629 -16.22 17.28 -19.65
N SER A 630 -16.66 17.40 -18.40
CA SER A 630 -18.08 17.48 -18.04
C SER A 630 -18.66 18.91 -18.20
N GLN A 631 -17.86 19.93 -17.87
CA GLN A 631 -18.32 21.34 -17.87
C GLN A 631 -18.04 22.07 -19.21
N LYS A 632 -17.06 21.59 -19.99
CA LYS A 632 -16.65 22.12 -21.29
C LYS A 632 -16.50 23.64 -21.27
N PRO A 633 -15.55 24.21 -20.51
CA PRO A 633 -15.39 25.65 -20.40
C PRO A 633 -15.05 26.28 -21.77
N VAL A 634 -15.70 27.41 -22.08
CA VAL A 634 -15.49 28.17 -23.34
C VAL A 634 -14.67 29.44 -23.15
N SER A 635 -14.38 29.80 -21.89
CA SER A 635 -13.58 31.01 -21.58
C SER A 635 -12.51 30.67 -20.51
N LEU A 636 -11.44 31.51 -20.51
CA LEU A 636 -10.40 31.41 -19.47
C LEU A 636 -10.97 31.57 -18.06
N GLN A 637 -12.00 32.36 -17.88
CA GLN A 637 -12.64 32.61 -16.58
C GLN A 637 -13.42 31.38 -16.11
N GLU A 638 -14.10 30.67 -16.97
CA GLU A 638 -14.74 29.38 -16.64
C GLU A 638 -13.72 28.31 -16.35
N LEU A 639 -12.63 28.26 -17.10
CA LEU A 639 -11.54 27.33 -16.89
C LEU A 639 -10.84 27.61 -15.55
N GLU A 640 -10.64 28.88 -15.20
CA GLU A 640 -10.06 29.30 -13.92
C GLU A 640 -10.86 28.78 -12.72
N ASN A 641 -12.19 28.79 -12.80
CA ASN A 641 -13.06 28.21 -11.78
C ASN A 641 -12.87 26.69 -11.58
N ILE A 642 -12.27 26.00 -12.54
CA ILE A 642 -12.03 24.55 -12.49
C ILE A 642 -10.61 24.22 -12.04
N ILE A 643 -9.60 24.92 -12.57
CA ILE A 643 -8.19 24.55 -12.40
C ILE A 643 -7.38 25.54 -11.53
N GLY A 644 -7.94 26.71 -11.21
CA GLY A 644 -7.32 27.77 -10.42
C GLY A 644 -6.45 28.70 -11.25
N GLN A 645 -6.23 29.93 -10.75
CA GLN A 645 -5.58 31.03 -11.46
C GLN A 645 -4.20 30.68 -12.02
N LEU A 646 -3.29 30.17 -11.18
CA LEU A 646 -1.91 29.85 -11.59
C LEU A 646 -1.81 28.86 -12.76
N LYS A 647 -2.69 27.89 -12.81
CA LYS A 647 -2.72 26.91 -13.92
C LYS A 647 -3.35 27.48 -15.17
N THR A 648 -4.36 28.32 -15.01
CA THR A 648 -5.01 29.01 -16.14
C THR A 648 -4.05 29.96 -16.82
N GLU A 649 -3.28 30.76 -16.05
CA GLU A 649 -2.25 31.64 -16.61
C GLU A 649 -1.17 30.87 -17.38
N LYS A 650 -0.78 29.66 -16.92
CA LYS A 650 0.30 28.88 -17.54
C LYS A 650 -0.17 28.00 -18.71
N TYR A 651 -1.36 27.45 -18.65
CA TYR A 651 -1.79 26.36 -19.55
C TYR A 651 -3.16 26.60 -20.19
N GLY A 652 -3.89 27.67 -19.79
CA GLY A 652 -5.30 27.90 -20.11
C GLY A 652 -5.57 27.91 -21.58
N ASP A 653 -4.80 28.67 -22.38
CA ASP A 653 -4.99 28.80 -23.81
C ASP A 653 -4.92 27.44 -24.53
N ARG A 654 -3.92 26.63 -24.22
CA ARG A 654 -3.75 25.29 -24.82
C ARG A 654 -4.86 24.31 -24.43
N ILE A 655 -5.38 24.43 -23.21
CA ILE A 655 -6.50 23.59 -22.73
C ILE A 655 -7.79 23.99 -23.47
N LEU A 656 -8.09 25.28 -23.59
CA LEU A 656 -9.28 25.76 -24.28
C LEU A 656 -9.24 25.46 -25.80
N GLU A 657 -8.06 25.56 -26.43
CA GLU A 657 -7.89 25.12 -27.82
C GLU A 657 -8.27 23.65 -28.00
N GLU A 658 -7.85 22.77 -27.10
CA GLU A 658 -8.16 21.34 -27.21
C GLU A 658 -9.65 21.05 -26.95
N VAL A 659 -10.27 21.75 -25.97
CA VAL A 659 -11.71 21.64 -25.70
C VAL A 659 -12.51 22.08 -26.91
N THR A 660 -12.20 23.25 -27.48
CA THR A 660 -12.89 23.83 -28.66
C THR A 660 -12.70 22.94 -29.90
N ARG A 661 -11.47 22.46 -30.14
CA ARG A 661 -11.19 21.53 -31.26
C ARG A 661 -12.01 20.25 -31.18
N HIS A 662 -12.16 19.70 -29.97
CA HIS A 662 -12.96 18.50 -29.75
C HIS A 662 -14.45 18.73 -29.97
N GLU A 663 -14.98 19.90 -29.62
CA GLU A 663 -16.39 20.26 -29.87
C GLU A 663 -16.67 20.40 -31.36
N VAL A 664 -15.84 21.12 -32.09
CA VAL A 664 -15.98 21.28 -33.56
C VAL A 664 -15.95 19.92 -34.28
N VAL A 665 -15.07 19.02 -33.87
CA VAL A 665 -14.99 17.65 -34.44
C VAL A 665 -16.23 16.82 -34.06
N SER A 666 -16.78 16.98 -32.88
CA SER A 666 -17.99 16.28 -32.46
C SER A 666 -19.26 16.81 -33.15
N GLU A 667 -19.35 18.11 -33.42
CA GLU A 667 -20.45 18.70 -34.21
C GLU A 667 -20.42 18.26 -35.69
N GLN A 668 -19.24 18.21 -36.30
CA GLN A 668 -19.07 17.72 -37.68
C GLN A 668 -19.42 16.23 -37.86
N LEU A 669 -19.29 15.42 -36.79
CA LEU A 669 -19.67 13.98 -36.79
C LEU A 669 -21.19 13.80 -36.65
N VAL A 670 -21.92 14.78 -36.12
CA VAL A 670 -23.39 14.75 -35.98
C VAL A 670 -24.10 15.20 -37.24
N GLU A 671 -23.46 16.05 -38.07
CA GLU A 671 -24.04 16.55 -39.33
C GLU A 671 -23.90 15.58 -40.52
N ASP A 672 -23.10 14.50 -40.45
CA ASP A 672 -22.93 13.53 -41.53
C ASP A 672 -23.18 12.07 -41.08
N PRO A 673 -24.47 11.66 -40.92
CA PRO A 673 -24.82 10.32 -40.46
C PRO A 673 -24.48 9.21 -41.45
N THR A 674 -24.03 9.53 -42.66
CA THR A 674 -23.77 8.55 -43.73
C THR A 674 -22.39 7.86 -43.61
N LYS A 675 -21.48 8.34 -42.77
CA LYS A 675 -20.15 7.74 -42.61
C LYS A 675 -20.05 6.62 -41.57
N GLU A 676 -21.00 6.50 -40.64
CA GLU A 676 -20.97 5.40 -39.65
C GLU A 676 -21.38 4.02 -40.20
N GLU A 677 -22.20 3.98 -41.26
CA GLU A 677 -22.57 2.69 -41.85
C GLU A 677 -21.46 2.04 -42.69
N THR A 678 -20.55 2.82 -43.26
CA THR A 678 -19.43 2.27 -44.06
C THR A 678 -18.31 1.67 -43.21
N CYS A 679 -18.15 2.06 -41.95
CA CYS A 679 -17.17 1.45 -41.07
C CYS A 679 -17.67 0.13 -40.43
N LYS A 680 -18.99 0.03 -40.17
CA LYS A 680 -19.58 -1.20 -39.62
C LYS A 680 -19.70 -2.34 -40.68
N SER A 681 -19.78 -2.00 -41.96
CA SER A 681 -19.82 -2.98 -43.04
C SER A 681 -18.46 -3.58 -43.43
N ARG A 682 -17.34 -2.86 -43.19
CA ARG A 682 -15.98 -3.37 -43.44
C ARG A 682 -15.47 -4.32 -42.34
N SER A 683 -15.92 -4.21 -41.10
CA SER A 683 -15.55 -5.14 -40.03
C SER A 683 -16.31 -6.46 -40.08
N ARG A 684 -17.54 -6.48 -40.70
CA ARG A 684 -18.30 -7.74 -40.86
C ARG A 684 -17.91 -8.57 -42.10
N LYS A 685 -17.21 -8.02 -43.08
CA LYS A 685 -16.73 -8.77 -44.26
C LYS A 685 -15.35 -9.44 -44.10
N ARG A 686 -14.61 -9.12 -43.03
CA ARG A 686 -13.29 -9.79 -42.74
C ARG A 686 -13.39 -11.04 -41.89
N ALA A 687 -14.56 -11.40 -41.39
CA ALA A 687 -14.78 -12.57 -40.53
C ALA A 687 -15.41 -13.79 -41.23
N LYS A 688 -15.52 -13.80 -42.58
CA LYS A 688 -16.20 -14.90 -43.30
C LYS A 688 -15.40 -15.54 -44.42
N THR A 689 -14.08 -15.37 -44.50
CA THR A 689 -13.26 -16.06 -45.51
C THR A 689 -12.02 -16.65 -44.81
N GLN A 690 -12.21 -17.77 -44.16
CA GLN A 690 -11.17 -18.80 -43.96
C GLN A 690 -11.79 -20.06 -43.31
N LYS A 691 -12.41 -20.88 -44.13
CA LYS A 691 -12.55 -22.32 -43.93
C LYS A 691 -12.74 -22.91 -45.32
N ASP A 692 -11.67 -23.35 -45.93
CA ASP A 692 -11.68 -24.48 -46.84
C ASP A 692 -10.33 -25.21 -46.68
N VAL A 693 -10.48 -26.42 -46.20
CA VAL A 693 -9.45 -27.41 -46.00
C VAL A 693 -9.16 -28.07 -47.37
N VAL A 694 -7.94 -28.08 -47.78
CA VAL A 694 -7.49 -29.01 -48.81
C VAL A 694 -6.44 -29.95 -48.21
N LEU A 695 -6.87 -31.19 -48.02
CA LEU A 695 -6.02 -32.36 -47.83
C LEU A 695 -5.26 -32.63 -49.14
N VAL A 696 -3.95 -32.73 -49.06
CA VAL A 696 -3.15 -33.46 -50.07
C VAL A 696 -2.23 -34.42 -49.33
N GLU A 697 -2.38 -35.69 -49.72
CA GLU A 697 -1.67 -36.82 -49.18
C GLU A 697 -0.19 -36.82 -49.57
N SER A 698 0.54 -37.53 -48.75
CA SER A 698 1.95 -37.84 -48.86
C SER A 698 2.29 -38.77 -50.01
N SER A 699 3.47 -38.65 -50.56
CA SER A 699 4.29 -39.78 -51.00
C SER A 699 5.74 -39.50 -50.67
N GLY A 700 6.36 -40.46 -50.03
CA GLY A 700 7.73 -40.41 -49.57
C GLY A 700 8.75 -40.54 -50.68
N GLU A 701 9.99 -40.35 -50.30
CA GLU A 701 11.11 -41.24 -50.68
C GLU A 701 12.36 -40.79 -49.88
N GLU A 702 13.07 -41.79 -49.48
CA GLU A 702 14.38 -41.78 -48.80
C GLU A 702 15.49 -41.24 -49.73
N GLU A 703 16.53 -40.70 -49.19
CA GLU A 703 17.95 -41.06 -49.27
C GLU A 703 18.90 -39.89 -48.96
N ALA A 704 19.93 -40.37 -48.23
CA ALA A 704 21.25 -39.78 -47.92
C ALA A 704 21.40 -38.88 -46.70
#